data_c45c419101c317f09cc12f118361b713
#
_entry.id   c45c419101c317f09cc12f118361b713
#
_cell.length_a   1.000
_cell.length_b   1.000
_cell.length_c   1.000
_cell.angle_alpha   90.00
_cell.angle_beta   90.00
_cell.angle_gamma   90.00
#
_symmetry.space_group_name_H-M   'P 1'
#
loop_
_entity.id
_entity.type
_entity.pdbx_description
1 polymer ?
#
loop_
_entity_poly.entity_id
_entity_poly.type
_entity_poly.pdbx_seq_one_letter_code
_entity_poly.pdbx_strand_id
1 'polypeptide(L)'
;MVISIQWSLVHTFSNDDDDEHISTLSWGSPDELLLGNSHLSLWFLNDVPRLVWKRKLATPVKFAQFSPDATLVVTTGHYDRIVKVWRRLSFGADDVRFEVSYLRHPAVVTGLHWRKPYHRDQSMENVLYTFCANNKIKVWAVTDSHAPSALQFWTQIDMEASIQPRHTVDEHHAERRYGFILDSRDFCVATERAVQRSTGNKDNHALEHIIEVANKSPELCVVIDGQGHMSAWALEDVGSRFRADLKTFNILHVEGLNFSFMPGLSAEEDYTRLCAFQSTTSEDSISILAHHFDGRIQWFDSQVDVLFDPAPRRKRISLKGSWTGHNGPIKKIVRNAVGDTLASRTDDNKALIWKQQRKDGGSSLIRQSSLLSDEHIHRSCVIQDGDFLVNLHHNSLSLWDIRSFHAERLAISPFQMSSVPLCVLPIPTADADTGVVYIATIGADTNGIAWEIQLPIMKGQANGDTHGPSCHLKQFCTFNLGIQEDMSYILPVDPAGPQTEVSGFFDVFSADIALSYTQTGIVRTWTAKVDKEKSHVEWLLTSTVETGIVNPSLASGSSIRKAALVDEDRTHLTIWDTSGAQLEFEEHFSHQDIIRDLDWTSTPDMQSILAVGFPHKVILLSQLRYDYLDSGPSWTQVREIRIRDLTPHPIGDSCWLTNGNLVIGAGNQLFVYDKAIDIANPLVSELRIQSRGLSSVDLFEVVSRLNGPLPVYHPQFLAQCILSGKSNLVHGVLMALHRRLKFYTEGDGIDTFLEMALEDFYEEHDVSTT
;
A
#
# COMPACT_ATOMS: atom_id res chain seq x y z
N MET A 1 -26.90 25.81 1.62
CA MET A 1 -25.62 26.11 2.28
C MET A 1 -24.86 24.80 2.31
N VAL A 2 -23.86 24.63 1.45
CA VAL A 2 -23.04 23.39 1.44
C VAL A 2 -22.00 23.58 2.51
N ILE A 3 -22.11 22.85 3.62
CA ILE A 3 -21.07 22.80 4.66
C ILE A 3 -20.02 21.84 4.14
N SER A 4 -18.88 22.36 3.66
CA SER A 4 -17.72 21.53 3.40
C SER A 4 -17.04 21.23 4.73
N ILE A 5 -16.98 19.96 5.10
CA ILE A 5 -16.18 19.51 6.25
C ILE A 5 -14.71 19.49 5.78
N GLN A 6 -13.90 20.36 6.35
CA GLN A 6 -12.47 20.41 6.10
C GLN A 6 -11.72 19.89 7.32
N TRP A 7 -10.83 18.92 7.11
CA TRP A 7 -9.92 18.46 8.14
C TRP A 7 -8.77 19.45 8.29
N SER A 8 -8.44 19.81 9.53
CA SER A 8 -7.28 20.63 9.86
C SER A 8 -6.45 19.96 10.94
N LEU A 9 -5.12 20.08 10.84
CA LEU A 9 -4.21 19.62 11.87
C LEU A 9 -4.27 20.59 13.05
N VAL A 10 -4.75 20.13 14.22
CA VAL A 10 -4.86 20.95 15.43
C VAL A 10 -3.64 20.78 16.32
N HIS A 11 -3.25 19.52 16.58
CA HIS A 11 -2.12 19.21 17.45
C HIS A 11 -1.25 18.10 16.88
N THR A 12 0.05 18.20 17.10
CA THR A 12 1.03 17.14 16.88
C THR A 12 1.82 16.92 18.15
N PHE A 13 1.87 15.68 18.63
CA PHE A 13 2.68 15.31 19.79
C PHE A 13 3.29 13.92 19.57
N SER A 14 4.44 13.67 20.17
CA SER A 14 5.08 12.36 20.14
C SER A 14 4.89 11.66 21.48
N ASN A 15 4.74 10.34 21.40
CA ASN A 15 4.85 9.49 22.57
C ASN A 15 6.34 9.18 22.74
N ASP A 16 6.93 9.52 23.91
CA ASP A 16 8.38 9.43 24.18
C ASP A 16 8.97 8.00 24.12
N ASP A 17 8.15 7.00 23.81
CA ASP A 17 8.61 5.63 23.60
C ASP A 17 9.00 5.48 22.14
N ASP A 18 10.28 5.61 21.86
CA ASP A 18 10.88 5.39 20.56
C ASP A 18 10.44 4.02 19.98
N ASP A 19 9.91 4.04 18.75
CA ASP A 19 9.56 2.90 17.90
C ASP A 19 8.32 2.04 18.23
N GLU A 20 7.50 2.34 19.24
CA GLU A 20 6.28 1.57 19.49
C GLU A 20 5.05 2.13 18.75
N HIS A 21 4.44 1.29 17.92
CA HIS A 21 3.21 1.64 17.20
C HIS A 21 2.00 1.76 18.14
N ILE A 22 1.21 2.82 17.96
CA ILE A 22 -0.07 2.96 18.65
C ILE A 22 -1.06 1.95 18.05
N SER A 23 -1.51 1.00 18.87
CA SER A 23 -2.44 -0.07 18.47
C SER A 23 -3.91 0.30 18.62
N THR A 24 -4.20 1.24 19.51
CA THR A 24 -5.57 1.66 19.81
C THR A 24 -5.63 3.08 20.32
N LEU A 25 -6.74 3.76 20.01
CA LEU A 25 -7.05 5.09 20.54
C LEU A 25 -8.55 5.18 20.88
N SER A 26 -8.87 5.98 21.87
CA SER A 26 -10.26 6.24 22.27
C SER A 26 -10.41 7.63 22.86
N TRP A 27 -11.46 8.35 22.42
CA TRP A 27 -11.84 9.62 23.01
C TRP A 27 -12.66 9.40 24.28
N GLY A 28 -12.33 10.13 25.35
CA GLY A 28 -13.13 10.19 26.57
C GLY A 28 -14.07 11.40 26.57
N SER A 29 -13.68 12.48 27.26
CA SER A 29 -14.30 13.79 27.09
C SER A 29 -13.78 14.46 25.81
N PRO A 30 -14.30 15.62 25.39
CA PRO A 30 -13.83 16.32 24.19
C PRO A 30 -12.33 16.55 24.12
N ASP A 31 -11.66 16.70 25.27
CA ASP A 31 -10.25 17.03 25.36
C ASP A 31 -9.38 15.85 25.83
N GLU A 32 -9.95 14.67 26.07
CA GLU A 32 -9.23 13.51 26.59
C GLU A 32 -9.05 12.44 25.53
N LEU A 33 -7.79 12.06 25.27
CA LEU A 33 -7.41 11.00 24.34
C LEU A 33 -6.64 9.91 25.07
N LEU A 34 -7.14 8.68 24.96
CA LEU A 34 -6.49 7.48 25.45
C LEU A 34 -5.73 6.81 24.30
N LEU A 35 -4.46 6.51 24.54
CA LEU A 35 -3.60 5.79 23.61
C LEU A 35 -3.12 4.47 24.25
N GLY A 36 -3.06 3.42 23.46
CA GLY A 36 -2.57 2.12 23.89
C GLY A 36 -1.54 1.53 22.94
N ASN A 37 -0.44 1.06 23.53
CA ASN A 37 0.60 0.25 22.93
C ASN A 37 1.13 -0.73 24.00
N SER A 38 2.43 -0.85 24.28
CA SER A 38 2.96 -1.50 25.50
C SER A 38 2.57 -0.74 26.78
N HIS A 39 2.24 0.53 26.61
CA HIS A 39 1.75 1.41 27.67
C HIS A 39 0.31 1.82 27.38
N LEU A 40 -0.44 2.11 28.45
CA LEU A 40 -1.69 2.84 28.36
C LEU A 40 -1.43 4.27 28.82
N SER A 41 -1.70 5.24 27.96
CA SER A 41 -1.45 6.65 28.25
C SER A 41 -2.71 7.50 28.04
N LEU A 42 -2.94 8.44 28.94
CA LEU A 42 -4.03 9.40 28.86
C LEU A 42 -3.46 10.80 28.62
N TRP A 43 -3.91 11.41 27.55
CA TRP A 43 -3.53 12.73 27.10
C TRP A 43 -4.67 13.72 27.23
N PHE A 44 -4.32 14.93 27.61
CA PHE A 44 -5.25 16.06 27.63
C PHE A 44 -4.86 17.00 26.46
N LEU A 45 -5.83 17.27 25.57
CA LEU A 45 -5.61 17.96 24.29
C LEU A 45 -6.16 19.38 24.29
N ASN A 46 -5.93 20.13 25.35
CA ASN A 46 -6.24 21.57 25.36
C ASN A 46 -5.20 22.33 24.52
N ASP A 47 -4.98 23.60 24.74
CA ASP A 47 -4.07 24.45 23.97
C ASP A 47 -2.69 23.83 23.70
N VAL A 48 -2.18 23.03 24.65
CA VAL A 48 -0.95 22.25 24.51
C VAL A 48 -1.20 20.81 24.95
N PRO A 49 -0.96 19.81 24.08
CA PRO A 49 -1.10 18.40 24.46
C PRO A 49 -0.25 18.04 25.67
N ARG A 50 -0.86 17.48 26.71
CA ARG A 50 -0.19 17.11 27.95
C ARG A 50 -0.47 15.67 28.31
N LEU A 51 0.59 14.89 28.59
CA LEU A 51 0.48 13.54 29.16
C LEU A 51 0.05 13.67 30.63
N VAL A 52 -1.11 13.12 30.97
CA VAL A 52 -1.70 13.22 32.32
C VAL A 52 -1.45 11.96 33.13
N TRP A 53 -1.44 10.82 32.45
CA TRP A 53 -1.23 9.54 33.11
C TRP A 53 -0.66 8.51 32.13
N LYS A 54 0.27 7.67 32.61
CA LYS A 54 0.89 6.60 31.81
C LYS A 54 1.14 5.37 32.68
N ARG A 55 0.86 4.19 32.15
CA ARG A 55 1.12 2.93 32.84
C ARG A 55 1.58 1.83 31.87
N LYS A 56 2.69 1.18 32.19
CA LYS A 56 3.18 0.01 31.47
C LYS A 56 2.30 -1.20 31.79
N LEU A 57 1.95 -1.97 30.77
CA LEU A 57 1.15 -3.18 30.88
C LEU A 57 1.99 -4.43 30.62
N ALA A 58 1.56 -5.56 31.17
CA ALA A 58 2.27 -6.82 30.98
C ALA A 58 2.16 -7.37 29.55
N THR A 59 1.08 -7.05 28.87
CA THR A 59 0.82 -7.40 27.47
C THR A 59 0.46 -6.14 26.69
N PRO A 60 0.96 -5.97 25.45
CA PRO A 60 0.58 -4.85 24.62
C PRO A 60 -0.93 -4.75 24.46
N VAL A 61 -1.46 -3.54 24.49
CA VAL A 61 -2.89 -3.28 24.38
C VAL A 61 -3.35 -3.51 22.94
N LYS A 62 -4.40 -4.30 22.73
CA LYS A 62 -5.06 -4.46 21.45
C LYS A 62 -6.28 -3.56 21.32
N PHE A 63 -7.10 -3.48 22.35
CA PHE A 63 -8.26 -2.61 22.41
C PHE A 63 -8.28 -1.82 23.71
N ALA A 64 -8.55 -0.52 23.61
CA ALA A 64 -8.82 0.35 24.73
C ALA A 64 -10.03 1.25 24.39
N GLN A 65 -10.99 1.38 25.28
CA GLN A 65 -12.17 2.20 25.04
C GLN A 65 -12.65 2.84 26.36
N PHE A 66 -13.04 4.12 26.28
CA PHE A 66 -13.80 4.76 27.34
C PHE A 66 -15.25 4.28 27.34
N SER A 67 -15.85 4.22 28.53
CA SER A 67 -17.30 4.17 28.65
C SER A 67 -17.94 5.47 28.13
N PRO A 68 -19.21 5.46 27.73
CA PRO A 68 -19.90 6.65 27.21
C PRO A 68 -19.88 7.86 28.16
N ASP A 69 -19.82 7.64 29.46
CA ASP A 69 -19.75 8.66 30.52
C ASP A 69 -18.29 9.00 30.93
N ALA A 70 -17.29 8.40 30.26
CA ALA A 70 -15.87 8.55 30.55
C ALA A 70 -15.43 8.18 31.99
N THR A 71 -16.28 7.51 32.77
CA THR A 71 -15.96 7.09 34.15
C THR A 71 -15.15 5.81 34.19
N LEU A 72 -15.30 4.96 33.17
CA LEU A 72 -14.60 3.66 33.04
C LEU A 72 -13.75 3.63 31.76
N VAL A 73 -12.65 2.94 31.82
CA VAL A 73 -11.87 2.54 30.66
C VAL A 73 -11.78 1.03 30.65
N VAL A 74 -11.94 0.40 29.49
CA VAL A 74 -11.71 -1.03 29.33
C VAL A 74 -10.55 -1.27 28.39
N THR A 75 -9.68 -2.23 28.74
CA THR A 75 -8.55 -2.62 27.90
C THR A 75 -8.41 -4.13 27.84
N THR A 76 -7.98 -4.64 26.70
CA THR A 76 -7.57 -6.02 26.53
C THR A 76 -6.27 -6.09 25.74
N GLY A 77 -5.42 -7.05 26.07
CA GLY A 77 -4.16 -7.28 25.36
C GLY A 77 -4.35 -8.10 24.09
N HIS A 78 -3.25 -8.25 23.37
CA HIS A 78 -3.20 -9.07 22.16
C HIS A 78 -3.39 -10.54 22.52
N TYR A 79 -4.40 -11.19 21.96
CA TYR A 79 -4.82 -12.58 22.28
C TYR A 79 -5.12 -12.86 23.77
N ASP A 80 -5.52 -11.83 24.52
CA ASP A 80 -5.79 -11.94 25.95
C ASP A 80 -7.20 -12.51 26.23
N ARG A 81 -7.34 -13.23 27.35
CA ARG A 81 -8.63 -13.73 27.87
C ARG A 81 -9.14 -12.89 29.04
N ILE A 82 -8.49 -11.76 29.29
CA ILE A 82 -8.79 -10.88 30.40
C ILE A 82 -9.05 -9.48 29.87
N VAL A 83 -10.21 -8.92 30.26
CA VAL A 83 -10.48 -7.51 30.09
C VAL A 83 -10.20 -6.80 31.41
N LYS A 84 -9.36 -5.78 31.39
CA LYS A 84 -9.06 -4.90 32.52
C LYS A 84 -10.04 -3.75 32.49
N VAL A 85 -10.71 -3.50 33.59
CA VAL A 85 -11.64 -2.37 33.78
C VAL A 85 -10.97 -1.39 34.73
N TRP A 86 -10.76 -0.19 34.27
CA TRP A 86 -10.13 0.91 34.99
C TRP A 86 -11.22 1.87 35.42
N ARG A 87 -11.49 1.94 36.71
CA ARG A 87 -12.43 2.91 37.29
C ARG A 87 -11.68 4.16 37.67
N ARG A 88 -12.11 5.29 37.17
CA ARG A 88 -11.52 6.59 37.50
C ARG A 88 -11.93 7.00 38.91
N LEU A 89 -10.94 7.31 39.75
CA LEU A 89 -11.16 7.69 41.14
C LEU A 89 -11.15 9.20 41.34
N SER A 90 -10.50 9.93 40.40
CA SER A 90 -10.40 11.40 40.46
C SER A 90 -10.59 11.98 39.06
N PHE A 91 -11.30 13.11 38.98
CA PHE A 91 -11.60 13.82 37.74
C PHE A 91 -10.78 15.11 37.58
N GLY A 92 -9.83 15.39 38.50
CA GLY A 92 -8.93 16.53 38.40
C GLY A 92 -7.84 16.29 37.35
N ALA A 93 -7.42 17.36 36.68
CA ALA A 93 -6.38 17.30 35.64
C ALA A 93 -4.99 16.96 36.18
N ASP A 94 -4.73 17.17 37.46
CA ASP A 94 -3.38 17.08 38.04
C ASP A 94 -3.09 15.79 38.81
N ASP A 95 -4.12 14.99 39.16
CA ASP A 95 -3.94 13.71 39.87
C ASP A 95 -4.95 12.67 39.38
N VAL A 96 -4.67 12.10 38.21
CA VAL A 96 -5.53 11.04 37.66
C VAL A 96 -5.15 9.71 38.27
N ARG A 97 -6.10 9.11 38.95
CA ARG A 97 -5.95 7.76 39.56
C ARG A 97 -7.01 6.80 39.05
N PHE A 98 -6.57 5.57 38.82
CA PHE A 98 -7.45 4.49 38.39
C PHE A 98 -7.34 3.30 39.36
N GLU A 99 -8.49 2.71 39.64
CA GLU A 99 -8.61 1.39 40.26
C GLU A 99 -8.87 0.36 39.17
N VAL A 100 -8.22 -0.82 39.28
CA VAL A 100 -8.29 -1.86 38.23
C VAL A 100 -9.04 -3.08 38.74
N SER A 101 -10.04 -3.53 37.99
CA SER A 101 -10.70 -4.83 38.15
C SER A 101 -10.58 -5.68 36.87
N TYR A 102 -10.83 -6.98 36.99
CA TYR A 102 -10.58 -7.94 35.91
C TYR A 102 -11.83 -8.73 35.55
N LEU A 103 -12.19 -8.75 34.26
CA LEU A 103 -13.25 -9.59 33.73
C LEU A 103 -12.63 -10.80 33.02
N ARG A 104 -12.91 -12.02 33.52
CA ARG A 104 -12.35 -13.26 32.97
C ARG A 104 -13.24 -13.84 31.88
N HIS A 105 -12.60 -14.32 30.80
CA HIS A 105 -13.26 -14.94 29.67
C HIS A 105 -12.72 -16.35 29.40
N PRO A 106 -13.54 -17.27 28.86
CA PRO A 106 -13.10 -18.64 28.56
C PRO A 106 -12.18 -18.72 27.33
N ALA A 107 -12.25 -17.76 26.43
CA ALA A 107 -11.47 -17.69 25.20
C ALA A 107 -10.93 -16.28 24.97
N VAL A 108 -10.13 -16.10 23.92
CA VAL A 108 -9.58 -14.81 23.49
C VAL A 108 -10.71 -13.81 23.25
N VAL A 109 -10.53 -12.59 23.73
CA VAL A 109 -11.47 -11.48 23.50
C VAL A 109 -11.18 -10.86 22.17
N THR A 110 -12.14 -10.95 21.25
CA THR A 110 -12.02 -10.48 19.86
C THR A 110 -12.63 -9.10 19.62
N GLY A 111 -13.41 -8.59 20.56
CA GLY A 111 -14.03 -7.28 20.44
C GLY A 111 -14.62 -6.76 21.72
N LEU A 112 -14.74 -5.45 21.80
CA LEU A 112 -15.38 -4.71 22.89
C LEU A 112 -16.39 -3.74 22.27
N HIS A 113 -17.56 -3.60 22.87
CA HIS A 113 -18.57 -2.63 22.47
C HIS A 113 -19.28 -2.07 23.69
N TRP A 114 -19.20 -0.75 23.86
CA TRP A 114 -20.00 -0.04 24.84
C TRP A 114 -21.33 0.36 24.22
N ARG A 115 -22.43 0.08 24.92
CA ARG A 115 -23.75 0.54 24.53
C ARG A 115 -23.79 2.08 24.52
N LYS A 116 -24.27 2.69 23.44
CA LYS A 116 -24.53 4.13 23.38
C LYS A 116 -25.77 4.48 24.19
N PRO A 117 -25.73 5.52 25.05
CA PRO A 117 -26.89 5.91 25.86
C PRO A 117 -28.05 6.33 24.95
N TYR A 118 -29.23 5.83 25.28
CA TYR A 118 -30.47 6.18 24.63
C TYR A 118 -31.50 6.69 25.68
N HIS A 119 -32.34 7.64 25.29
CA HIS A 119 -33.19 8.48 26.17
C HIS A 119 -34.26 7.75 27.00
N ARG A 120 -34.09 6.51 27.38
CA ARG A 120 -35.10 5.84 28.24
C ARG A 120 -34.54 5.62 29.64
N ASP A 121 -35.25 6.20 30.61
CA ASP A 121 -34.92 6.35 32.02
C ASP A 121 -34.73 5.05 32.84
N GLN A 122 -34.78 3.89 32.21
CA GLN A 122 -34.79 2.60 32.90
C GLN A 122 -33.56 1.72 32.72
N SER A 123 -32.63 2.12 31.89
CA SER A 123 -31.45 1.33 31.65
C SER A 123 -30.24 1.82 32.46
N MET A 124 -29.34 0.90 32.83
CA MET A 124 -28.09 1.24 33.44
C MET A 124 -27.21 1.99 32.43
N GLU A 125 -26.43 2.97 32.89
CA GLU A 125 -25.69 3.87 32.02
C GLU A 125 -24.58 3.14 31.26
N ASN A 126 -23.80 2.27 31.94
CA ASN A 126 -22.67 1.58 31.36
C ASN A 126 -22.96 0.09 31.20
N VAL A 127 -23.17 -0.34 29.94
CA VAL A 127 -23.28 -1.73 29.54
C VAL A 127 -22.22 -2.04 28.53
N LEU A 128 -21.41 -3.06 28.81
CA LEU A 128 -20.30 -3.52 27.97
C LEU A 128 -20.61 -4.89 27.38
N TYR A 129 -20.46 -5.03 26.08
CA TYR A 129 -20.45 -6.31 25.38
C TYR A 129 -19.00 -6.71 25.09
N THR A 130 -18.64 -7.95 25.41
CA THR A 130 -17.34 -8.52 25.10
C THR A 130 -17.51 -9.74 24.22
N PHE A 131 -16.89 -9.73 23.05
CA PHE A 131 -16.94 -10.81 22.07
C PHE A 131 -15.78 -11.76 22.31
N CYS A 132 -16.03 -13.06 22.25
CA CYS A 132 -15.05 -14.09 22.50
C CYS A 132 -14.89 -15.00 21.28
N ALA A 133 -13.67 -15.51 21.08
CA ALA A 133 -13.32 -16.40 19.97
C ALA A 133 -14.06 -17.76 19.96
N ASN A 134 -14.70 -18.11 21.09
CA ASN A 134 -15.55 -19.31 21.22
C ASN A 134 -17.02 -19.03 20.87
N ASN A 135 -17.30 -18.10 20.00
CA ASN A 135 -18.64 -17.74 19.52
C ASN A 135 -19.63 -17.29 20.62
N LYS A 136 -19.12 -16.68 21.72
CA LYS A 136 -19.95 -16.19 22.82
C LYS A 136 -19.75 -14.70 23.05
N ILE A 137 -20.86 -14.01 23.33
CA ILE A 137 -20.85 -12.60 23.75
C ILE A 137 -21.24 -12.56 25.21
N LYS A 138 -20.42 -11.94 26.06
CA LYS A 138 -20.76 -11.68 27.46
C LYS A 138 -21.18 -10.24 27.62
N VAL A 139 -22.23 -10.05 28.40
CA VAL A 139 -22.78 -8.74 28.74
C VAL A 139 -22.44 -8.42 30.19
N TRP A 140 -21.92 -7.24 30.42
CA TRP A 140 -21.48 -6.73 31.71
C TRP A 140 -22.17 -5.40 31.99
N ALA A 141 -22.62 -5.20 33.22
CA ALA A 141 -23.30 -3.98 33.62
C ALA A 141 -22.94 -3.60 35.05
N VAL A 142 -23.15 -2.35 35.42
CA VAL A 142 -23.03 -1.88 36.80
C VAL A 142 -24.33 -2.22 37.54
N THR A 143 -24.39 -3.38 38.19
CA THR A 143 -25.58 -3.83 38.94
C THR A 143 -25.55 -3.36 40.39
N ASP A 144 -24.37 -3.20 40.95
CA ASP A 144 -24.16 -2.72 42.31
C ASP A 144 -22.98 -1.72 42.31
N SER A 145 -23.27 -0.47 42.64
CA SER A 145 -22.28 0.61 42.71
C SER A 145 -21.28 0.45 43.86
N HIS A 146 -21.60 -0.37 44.86
CA HIS A 146 -20.76 -0.65 46.02
C HIS A 146 -19.89 -1.90 45.86
N ALA A 147 -20.10 -2.65 44.77
CA ALA A 147 -19.30 -3.83 44.51
C ALA A 147 -17.81 -3.47 44.24
N PRO A 148 -16.87 -4.34 44.68
CA PRO A 148 -15.43 -4.11 44.40
C PRO A 148 -15.12 -4.12 42.91
N SER A 149 -15.89 -4.83 42.09
CA SER A 149 -15.78 -4.82 40.63
C SER A 149 -16.69 -3.74 40.02
N ALA A 150 -16.12 -2.87 39.20
CA ALA A 150 -16.85 -1.81 38.52
C ALA A 150 -17.94 -2.32 37.56
N LEU A 151 -17.76 -3.53 37.02
CA LEU A 151 -18.72 -4.21 36.15
C LEU A 151 -18.96 -5.63 36.65
N GLN A 152 -20.21 -6.06 36.66
CA GLN A 152 -20.63 -7.41 37.03
C GLN A 152 -21.19 -8.15 35.82
N PHE A 153 -21.03 -9.48 35.80
CA PHE A 153 -21.61 -10.33 34.77
C PHE A 153 -23.16 -10.23 34.81
N TRP A 154 -23.76 -9.89 33.69
CA TRP A 154 -25.19 -9.77 33.55
C TRP A 154 -25.82 -10.97 32.83
N THR A 155 -25.35 -11.28 31.59
CA THR A 155 -25.79 -12.43 30.79
C THR A 155 -24.75 -12.84 29.71
N GLN A 156 -25.08 -13.92 29.02
CA GLN A 156 -24.27 -14.42 27.89
C GLN A 156 -25.18 -14.73 26.70
N ILE A 157 -24.75 -14.35 25.50
CA ILE A 157 -25.40 -14.66 24.24
C ILE A 157 -24.55 -15.71 23.52
N ASP A 158 -25.19 -16.78 23.04
CA ASP A 158 -24.53 -17.84 22.29
C ASP A 158 -24.74 -17.59 20.78
N MET A 159 -23.67 -17.18 20.08
CA MET A 159 -23.73 -16.94 18.64
C MET A 159 -23.77 -18.25 17.83
N GLU A 160 -23.28 -19.35 18.39
CA GLU A 160 -23.30 -20.66 17.70
C GLU A 160 -24.73 -21.16 17.53
N ALA A 161 -25.55 -21.01 18.56
CA ALA A 161 -26.97 -21.38 18.53
C ALA A 161 -27.84 -20.46 17.65
N SER A 162 -27.33 -19.26 17.28
CA SER A 162 -28.10 -18.28 16.51
C SER A 162 -28.26 -18.63 15.03
N ILE A 163 -27.35 -19.42 14.46
CA ILE A 163 -27.37 -19.88 13.08
C ILE A 163 -27.26 -21.41 13.09
N GLN A 164 -28.30 -22.07 12.56
CA GLN A 164 -28.30 -23.53 12.38
C GLN A 164 -28.09 -23.84 10.91
N PRO A 165 -26.94 -24.45 10.52
CA PRO A 165 -26.71 -24.85 9.13
C PRO A 165 -27.69 -25.95 8.72
N ARG A 166 -28.33 -25.81 7.57
CA ARG A 166 -29.26 -26.81 7.03
C ARG A 166 -28.58 -28.03 6.41
N HIS A 167 -27.30 -27.93 6.11
CA HIS A 167 -26.51 -29.01 5.53
C HIS A 167 -25.17 -29.18 6.27
N THR A 168 -24.84 -30.41 6.61
CA THR A 168 -23.55 -30.82 7.15
C THR A 168 -22.47 -30.71 6.07
N VAL A 169 -21.65 -29.70 6.14
CA VAL A 169 -20.41 -29.59 5.36
C VAL A 169 -19.26 -29.90 6.30
N ASP A 170 -18.27 -30.63 5.79
CA ASP A 170 -17.10 -31.20 6.43
C ASP A 170 -16.68 -30.59 7.79
N GLU A 171 -16.51 -31.47 8.78
CA GLU A 171 -16.24 -31.21 10.20
C GLU A 171 -14.89 -30.50 10.51
N HIS A 172 -14.12 -30.06 9.50
CA HIS A 172 -12.75 -29.59 9.72
C HIS A 172 -12.60 -28.07 9.89
N HIS A 173 -13.62 -27.28 9.67
CA HIS A 173 -13.62 -25.87 10.05
C HIS A 173 -14.77 -25.63 11.02
N ALA A 174 -14.49 -25.66 12.32
CA ALA A 174 -15.38 -25.09 13.34
C ALA A 174 -15.68 -23.65 12.90
N GLU A 175 -16.84 -23.44 12.27
CA GLU A 175 -17.20 -22.19 11.62
C GLU A 175 -17.22 -21.08 12.63
N ARG A 176 -16.31 -20.11 12.46
CA ARG A 176 -16.31 -18.92 13.28
C ARG A 176 -17.55 -18.11 13.01
N ARG A 177 -18.17 -17.64 14.10
CA ARG A 177 -19.27 -16.69 14.06
C ARG A 177 -18.73 -15.30 14.34
N TYR A 178 -19.12 -14.35 13.54
CA TYR A 178 -18.80 -12.94 13.71
C TYR A 178 -20.07 -12.21 14.12
N GLY A 179 -20.00 -11.43 15.18
CA GLY A 179 -21.18 -10.71 15.68
C GLY A 179 -20.88 -9.23 15.88
N PHE A 180 -21.91 -8.44 15.76
CA PHE A 180 -21.92 -7.04 16.19
C PHE A 180 -23.23 -6.68 16.87
N ILE A 181 -23.16 -5.67 17.72
CA ILE A 181 -24.34 -5.06 18.33
C ILE A 181 -24.62 -3.75 17.59
N LEU A 182 -25.84 -3.60 17.12
CA LEU A 182 -26.34 -2.33 16.62
C LEU A 182 -27.19 -1.70 17.74
N ASP A 183 -26.76 -0.55 18.23
CA ASP A 183 -27.43 0.15 19.30
C ASP A 183 -28.83 0.58 18.90
N SER A 184 -29.78 0.53 19.85
CA SER A 184 -31.15 0.92 19.65
C SER A 184 -31.30 2.30 19.01
N ARG A 185 -30.48 3.26 19.44
CA ARG A 185 -30.46 4.61 18.88
C ARG A 185 -30.16 4.61 17.37
N ASP A 186 -29.04 3.96 16.97
CA ASP A 186 -28.60 3.95 15.59
C ASP A 186 -29.59 3.24 14.67
N PHE A 187 -30.23 2.16 15.18
CA PHE A 187 -31.27 1.44 14.47
C PHE A 187 -32.55 2.27 14.30
N CYS A 188 -33.06 2.90 15.38
CA CYS A 188 -34.26 3.70 15.33
C CYS A 188 -34.10 4.91 14.40
N VAL A 189 -32.96 5.64 14.50
CA VAL A 189 -32.70 6.80 13.64
C VAL A 189 -32.60 6.40 12.17
N ALA A 190 -31.90 5.31 11.85
CA ALA A 190 -31.83 4.82 10.49
C ALA A 190 -33.20 4.41 9.93
N THR A 191 -34.03 3.79 10.77
CA THR A 191 -35.43 3.41 10.41
C THR A 191 -36.29 4.64 10.16
N GLU A 192 -36.25 5.66 11.04
CA GLU A 192 -36.94 6.91 10.83
C GLU A 192 -36.58 7.61 9.52
N ARG A 193 -35.31 7.63 9.17
CA ARG A 193 -34.81 8.18 7.90
C ARG A 193 -35.24 7.36 6.68
N ALA A 194 -35.29 6.03 6.81
CA ALA A 194 -35.80 5.16 5.74
C ALA A 194 -37.31 5.44 5.50
N VAL A 195 -38.09 5.65 6.56
CA VAL A 195 -39.50 6.03 6.45
C VAL A 195 -39.69 7.38 5.77
N GLN A 196 -38.88 8.39 6.14
CA GLN A 196 -38.91 9.71 5.50
C GLN A 196 -38.59 9.65 4.01
N ARG A 197 -37.65 8.77 3.59
CA ARG A 197 -37.33 8.55 2.19
C ARG A 197 -38.46 7.88 1.42
N SER A 198 -39.18 6.94 2.06
CA SER A 198 -40.18 6.09 1.41
C SER A 198 -41.55 6.75 1.22
N THR A 199 -41.79 7.98 1.67
CA THR A 199 -43.07 8.68 1.66
C THR A 199 -43.76 8.81 0.28
N GLY A 200 -43.38 8.01 -0.71
CA GLY A 200 -44.01 7.93 -2.04
C GLY A 200 -44.39 6.50 -2.47
N ASN A 201 -43.97 5.45 -1.77
CA ASN A 201 -44.19 4.06 -2.18
C ASN A 201 -45.00 3.31 -1.13
N LYS A 202 -46.27 3.02 -1.43
CA LYS A 202 -47.27 2.52 -0.46
C LYS A 202 -47.13 1.04 -0.05
N ASP A 203 -46.23 0.23 -0.63
CA ASP A 203 -46.18 -1.21 -0.41
C ASP A 203 -44.78 -1.72 -0.05
N ASN A 204 -44.13 -1.13 0.97
CA ASN A 204 -42.82 -1.66 1.41
C ASN A 204 -42.99 -2.48 2.72
N HIS A 205 -43.35 -3.78 2.56
CA HIS A 205 -43.52 -4.71 3.70
C HIS A 205 -42.27 -4.86 4.57
N ALA A 206 -41.07 -4.72 3.98
CA ALA A 206 -39.82 -4.75 4.73
C ALA A 206 -39.73 -3.60 5.72
N LEU A 207 -40.19 -2.40 5.33
CA LEU A 207 -40.18 -1.22 6.17
C LEU A 207 -41.18 -1.31 7.28
N GLU A 208 -42.41 -1.85 7.01
CA GLU A 208 -43.44 -2.07 8.04
C GLU A 208 -42.94 -2.99 9.17
N HIS A 209 -42.26 -4.10 8.78
CA HIS A 209 -41.68 -5.01 9.75
C HIS A 209 -40.62 -4.34 10.63
N ILE A 210 -39.73 -3.54 10.02
CA ILE A 210 -38.68 -2.84 10.75
C ILE A 210 -39.24 -1.77 11.66
N ILE A 211 -40.28 -1.05 11.26
CA ILE A 211 -41.00 -0.08 12.11
C ILE A 211 -41.57 -0.77 13.35
N GLU A 212 -42.19 -1.94 13.19
CA GLU A 212 -42.72 -2.70 14.31
C GLU A 212 -41.62 -3.09 15.31
N VAL A 213 -40.46 -3.53 14.80
CA VAL A 213 -39.31 -3.82 15.64
C VAL A 213 -38.75 -2.56 16.30
N ALA A 214 -38.61 -1.46 15.57
CA ALA A 214 -38.04 -0.20 16.08
C ALA A 214 -38.89 0.44 17.17
N ASN A 215 -40.24 0.26 17.12
CA ASN A 215 -41.17 0.74 18.16
C ASN A 215 -40.89 0.12 19.54
N LYS A 216 -40.29 -1.06 19.60
CA LYS A 216 -39.86 -1.71 20.86
C LYS A 216 -38.50 -1.20 21.33
N SER A 217 -37.79 -0.42 20.51
CA SER A 217 -36.46 0.10 20.78
C SER A 217 -35.45 -0.94 21.29
N PRO A 218 -35.33 -2.11 20.65
CA PRO A 218 -34.38 -3.15 21.06
C PRO A 218 -32.97 -2.81 20.64
N GLU A 219 -31.99 -3.43 21.29
CA GLU A 219 -30.64 -3.55 20.73
C GLU A 219 -30.60 -4.76 19.78
N LEU A 220 -29.92 -4.64 18.65
CA LEU A 220 -29.87 -5.73 17.69
C LEU A 220 -28.52 -6.46 17.78
N CYS A 221 -28.58 -7.77 18.03
CA CYS A 221 -27.44 -8.64 17.88
C CYS A 221 -27.48 -9.30 16.51
N VAL A 222 -26.55 -8.94 15.63
CA VAL A 222 -26.44 -9.53 14.30
C VAL A 222 -25.24 -10.46 14.28
N VAL A 223 -25.47 -11.69 13.84
CA VAL A 223 -24.46 -12.74 13.74
C VAL A 223 -24.31 -13.16 12.28
N ILE A 224 -23.09 -13.25 11.81
CA ILE A 224 -22.72 -13.61 10.44
C ILE A 224 -21.71 -14.76 10.50
N ASP A 225 -21.80 -15.70 9.59
CA ASP A 225 -20.78 -16.75 9.41
C ASP A 225 -19.93 -16.55 8.16
N GLY A 226 -18.91 -17.39 8.02
CA GLY A 226 -18.00 -17.36 6.85
C GLY A 226 -18.63 -17.83 5.55
N GLN A 227 -19.82 -18.48 5.60
CA GLN A 227 -20.54 -19.01 4.45
C GLN A 227 -21.61 -18.06 3.90
N GLY A 228 -21.79 -16.90 4.54
CA GLY A 228 -22.78 -15.91 4.12
C GLY A 228 -24.15 -16.12 4.69
N HIS A 229 -24.29 -16.79 5.84
CA HIS A 229 -25.52 -16.77 6.62
C HIS A 229 -25.51 -15.60 7.58
N MET A 230 -26.65 -14.95 7.75
CA MET A 230 -26.84 -13.87 8.72
C MET A 230 -28.10 -14.12 9.52
N SER A 231 -28.01 -13.92 10.83
CA SER A 231 -29.13 -13.96 11.75
C SER A 231 -29.18 -12.69 12.58
N ALA A 232 -30.33 -12.07 12.66
CA ALA A 232 -30.53 -10.86 13.45
C ALA A 232 -31.54 -11.13 14.58
N TRP A 233 -31.14 -10.75 15.78
CA TRP A 233 -31.94 -10.94 17.01
C TRP A 233 -32.13 -9.63 17.73
N ALA A 234 -33.35 -9.35 18.11
CA ALA A 234 -33.69 -8.24 18.98
C ALA A 234 -33.47 -8.64 20.45
N LEU A 235 -32.82 -7.77 21.19
CA LEU A 235 -32.52 -7.91 22.60
C LEU A 235 -33.34 -6.83 23.36
N GLU A 236 -34.26 -7.27 24.17
CA GLU A 236 -35.06 -6.36 25.01
C GLU A 236 -34.53 -6.34 26.45
N ASP A 237 -34.73 -5.23 27.14
CA ASP A 237 -34.43 -5.04 28.57
C ASP A 237 -32.96 -5.27 28.98
N VAL A 238 -32.02 -5.14 28.06
CA VAL A 238 -30.60 -5.29 28.37
C VAL A 238 -30.14 -4.22 29.35
N GLY A 239 -29.49 -4.64 30.44
CA GLY A 239 -29.02 -3.73 31.48
C GLY A 239 -30.16 -3.03 32.26
N SER A 240 -31.35 -3.60 32.28
CA SER A 240 -32.45 -3.11 33.12
C SER A 240 -32.08 -3.13 34.60
N ARG A 241 -32.42 -2.08 35.34
CA ARG A 241 -32.24 -1.98 36.80
C ARG A 241 -33.00 -3.07 37.55
N PHE A 242 -34.12 -3.47 37.02
CA PHE A 242 -34.85 -4.64 37.50
C PHE A 242 -34.33 -5.85 36.77
N ARG A 243 -33.49 -6.64 37.41
CA ARG A 243 -32.83 -7.81 36.81
C ARG A 243 -33.89 -8.78 36.27
N ALA A 244 -34.32 -8.55 35.04
CA ALA A 244 -35.20 -9.41 34.27
C ALA A 244 -34.32 -10.32 33.39
N ASP A 245 -34.82 -11.50 33.07
CA ASP A 245 -34.18 -12.38 32.10
C ASP A 245 -34.16 -11.67 30.74
N LEU A 246 -33.07 -11.87 30.01
CA LEU A 246 -32.89 -11.33 28.66
C LEU A 246 -34.01 -11.88 27.75
N LYS A 247 -34.85 -10.99 27.23
CA LYS A 247 -35.84 -11.35 26.24
C LYS A 247 -35.26 -11.17 24.86
N THR A 248 -35.34 -12.21 24.07
CA THR A 248 -34.82 -12.23 22.69
C THR A 248 -35.89 -12.71 21.73
N PHE A 249 -35.99 -12.08 20.58
CA PHE A 249 -36.79 -12.59 19.46
C PHE A 249 -36.00 -12.47 18.15
N ASN A 250 -36.22 -13.44 17.27
CA ASN A 250 -35.57 -13.44 15.95
C ASN A 250 -36.26 -12.42 15.04
N ILE A 251 -35.48 -11.56 14.39
CA ILE A 251 -35.95 -10.61 13.39
C ILE A 251 -35.84 -11.23 12.00
N LEU A 252 -34.70 -11.87 11.72
CA LEU A 252 -34.35 -12.30 10.40
C LEU A 252 -33.36 -13.45 10.45
N HIS A 253 -33.53 -14.40 9.53
CA HIS A 253 -32.49 -15.36 9.15
C HIS A 253 -32.40 -15.43 7.63
N VAL A 254 -31.23 -15.18 7.07
CA VAL A 254 -30.97 -15.19 5.63
C VAL A 254 -29.74 -15.99 5.28
N GLU A 255 -29.79 -16.62 4.12
CA GLU A 255 -28.69 -17.38 3.52
C GLU A 255 -28.25 -16.69 2.22
N GLY A 256 -27.02 -16.95 1.79
CA GLY A 256 -26.49 -16.44 0.52
C GLY A 256 -26.16 -14.94 0.56
N LEU A 257 -25.82 -14.41 1.75
CA LEU A 257 -25.28 -13.09 1.89
C LEU A 257 -23.93 -13.02 1.14
N ASN A 258 -23.82 -12.13 0.17
CA ASN A 258 -22.55 -11.95 -0.54
C ASN A 258 -21.59 -11.10 0.31
N PHE A 259 -21.15 -11.71 1.41
CA PHE A 259 -20.27 -11.10 2.41
C PHE A 259 -19.15 -12.08 2.68
N SER A 260 -17.99 -11.81 2.13
CA SER A 260 -16.81 -12.62 2.37
C SER A 260 -15.79 -11.81 3.17
N PHE A 261 -15.44 -12.33 4.32
CA PHE A 261 -14.21 -11.90 4.96
C PHE A 261 -13.03 -12.49 4.21
N MET A 262 -12.07 -11.65 3.87
CA MET A 262 -10.81 -12.15 3.37
C MET A 262 -10.12 -12.92 4.51
N PRO A 263 -9.79 -14.21 4.35
CA PRO A 263 -9.16 -15.00 5.41
C PRO A 263 -7.79 -14.43 5.78
N GLY A 264 -7.37 -14.59 7.02
CA GLY A 264 -6.03 -14.24 7.50
C GLY A 264 -4.96 -15.23 7.03
N LEU A 265 -3.70 -14.83 7.12
CA LEU A 265 -2.55 -15.68 6.76
C LEU A 265 -2.33 -16.84 7.75
N SER A 266 -2.75 -16.68 8.99
CA SER A 266 -2.68 -17.71 10.03
C SER A 266 -4.01 -17.81 10.77
N ALA A 267 -4.25 -18.97 11.40
CA ALA A 267 -5.46 -19.19 12.20
C ALA A 267 -5.59 -18.18 13.37
N GLU A 268 -4.49 -17.65 13.87
CA GLU A 268 -4.48 -16.64 14.95
C GLU A 268 -4.81 -15.24 14.43
N GLU A 269 -4.43 -14.93 13.20
CA GLU A 269 -4.72 -13.65 12.54
C GLU A 269 -6.16 -13.56 12.02
N ASP A 270 -6.86 -14.67 12.01
CA ASP A 270 -8.23 -14.79 11.52
C ASP A 270 -9.28 -14.18 12.46
N TYR A 271 -8.87 -13.66 13.60
CA TYR A 271 -9.79 -12.94 14.47
C TYR A 271 -10.20 -11.61 13.83
N THR A 272 -11.51 -11.35 13.90
CA THR A 272 -12.11 -10.14 13.34
C THR A 272 -13.07 -9.53 14.35
N ARG A 273 -12.95 -8.23 14.55
CA ARG A 273 -13.90 -7.42 15.29
C ARG A 273 -14.86 -6.78 14.30
N LEU A 274 -16.16 -6.95 14.51
CA LEU A 274 -17.19 -6.19 13.81
C LEU A 274 -17.69 -5.06 14.68
N CYS A 275 -17.95 -3.89 14.08
CA CYS A 275 -18.71 -2.80 14.68
C CYS A 275 -19.65 -2.21 13.65
N ALA A 276 -20.84 -1.85 14.10
CA ALA A 276 -21.85 -1.22 13.26
C ALA A 276 -22.31 0.09 13.87
N PHE A 277 -22.66 1.04 13.01
CA PHE A 277 -23.20 2.34 13.39
C PHE A 277 -24.00 2.92 12.25
N GLN A 278 -24.86 3.91 12.57
CA GLN A 278 -25.55 4.65 11.53
C GLN A 278 -24.55 5.39 10.63
N SER A 279 -24.71 5.26 9.31
CA SER A 279 -23.81 5.90 8.35
C SER A 279 -23.95 7.43 8.41
N THR A 280 -22.82 8.12 8.36
CA THR A 280 -22.77 9.58 8.27
C THR A 280 -22.98 10.10 6.85
N THR A 281 -22.76 9.25 5.84
CA THR A 281 -22.88 9.60 4.42
C THR A 281 -24.30 9.41 3.88
N SER A 282 -25.04 8.47 4.45
CA SER A 282 -26.42 8.15 4.09
C SER A 282 -27.17 7.85 5.36
N GLU A 283 -28.00 8.78 5.84
CA GLU A 283 -28.64 8.74 7.15
C GLU A 283 -29.58 7.55 7.39
N ASP A 284 -30.00 6.86 6.34
CA ASP A 284 -30.83 5.64 6.35
C ASP A 284 -30.01 4.34 6.22
N SER A 285 -28.70 4.44 6.20
CA SER A 285 -27.80 3.30 6.03
C SER A 285 -27.07 2.95 7.32
N ILE A 286 -26.74 1.67 7.44
CA ILE A 286 -25.88 1.12 8.48
C ILE A 286 -24.52 0.82 7.87
N SER A 287 -23.49 1.42 8.44
CA SER A 287 -22.11 1.11 8.14
C SER A 287 -21.59 0.02 9.06
N ILE A 288 -20.96 -1.00 8.49
CA ILE A 288 -20.34 -2.11 9.21
C ILE A 288 -18.83 -2.07 8.92
N LEU A 289 -18.03 -1.97 9.97
CA LEU A 289 -16.59 -2.07 9.89
C LEU A 289 -16.13 -3.44 10.38
N ALA A 290 -15.40 -4.15 9.55
CA ALA A 290 -14.68 -5.36 9.91
C ALA A 290 -13.20 -5.01 10.13
N HIS A 291 -12.74 -5.10 11.37
CA HIS A 291 -11.37 -4.85 11.76
C HIS A 291 -10.70 -6.19 12.07
N HIS A 292 -9.86 -6.66 11.15
CA HIS A 292 -9.10 -7.89 11.27
C HIS A 292 -7.88 -7.71 12.16
N PHE A 293 -7.46 -8.75 12.87
CA PHE A 293 -6.32 -8.67 13.78
C PHE A 293 -4.97 -8.51 13.05
N ASP A 294 -4.94 -8.82 11.75
CA ASP A 294 -3.80 -8.54 10.88
C ASP A 294 -3.71 -7.07 10.40
N GLY A 295 -4.56 -6.18 10.92
CA GLY A 295 -4.56 -4.75 10.61
C GLY A 295 -5.44 -4.34 9.43
N ARG A 296 -6.04 -5.27 8.69
CA ARG A 296 -6.98 -4.95 7.62
C ARG A 296 -8.28 -4.38 8.18
N ILE A 297 -8.83 -3.39 7.48
CA ILE A 297 -10.15 -2.83 7.77
C ILE A 297 -10.98 -2.89 6.49
N GLN A 298 -12.17 -3.44 6.57
CA GLN A 298 -13.16 -3.44 5.50
C GLN A 298 -14.38 -2.65 5.94
N TRP A 299 -14.85 -1.75 5.08
CA TRP A 299 -16.04 -0.95 5.30
C TRP A 299 -17.14 -1.41 4.37
N PHE A 300 -18.22 -1.87 4.96
CA PHE A 300 -19.43 -2.25 4.27
C PHE A 300 -20.55 -1.29 4.62
N ASP A 301 -21.47 -1.11 3.69
CA ASP A 301 -22.64 -0.24 3.88
C ASP A 301 -23.90 -0.94 3.36
N SER A 302 -25.00 -0.72 4.06
CA SER A 302 -26.30 -1.27 3.71
C SER A 302 -27.42 -0.35 4.17
N GLN A 303 -28.47 -0.22 3.38
CA GLN A 303 -29.69 0.44 3.81
C GLN A 303 -30.41 -0.45 4.83
N VAL A 304 -31.00 0.16 5.86
CA VAL A 304 -31.63 -0.58 6.96
C VAL A 304 -32.79 -1.46 6.49
N ASP A 305 -33.60 -0.97 5.53
CA ASP A 305 -34.72 -1.70 4.92
C ASP A 305 -34.26 -2.84 4.00
N VAL A 306 -33.05 -2.75 3.43
CA VAL A 306 -32.43 -3.79 2.61
C VAL A 306 -31.73 -4.83 3.49
N LEU A 307 -31.04 -4.38 4.54
CA LEU A 307 -30.27 -5.25 5.44
C LEU A 307 -31.22 -6.22 6.17
N PHE A 308 -32.35 -5.72 6.67
CA PHE A 308 -33.31 -6.48 7.47
C PHE A 308 -34.56 -6.91 6.69
N ASP A 309 -34.55 -6.90 5.37
CA ASP A 309 -35.65 -7.40 4.55
C ASP A 309 -35.77 -8.94 4.66
N PRO A 310 -36.91 -9.50 5.05
CA PRO A 310 -37.09 -10.94 5.08
C PRO A 310 -37.14 -11.58 3.67
N ALA A 311 -37.42 -10.81 2.60
CA ALA A 311 -37.46 -11.33 1.24
C ALA A 311 -36.08 -11.71 0.73
N PRO A 312 -35.95 -12.77 -0.11
CA PRO A 312 -34.65 -13.15 -0.69
C PRO A 312 -34.11 -12.05 -1.60
N ARG A 313 -32.93 -11.53 -1.27
CA ARG A 313 -32.22 -10.53 -2.07
C ARG A 313 -30.80 -11.01 -2.41
N ARG A 314 -30.37 -10.75 -3.64
CA ARG A 314 -29.03 -11.13 -4.12
C ARG A 314 -27.90 -10.27 -3.50
N LYS A 315 -28.19 -9.02 -3.13
CA LYS A 315 -27.19 -8.08 -2.59
C LYS A 315 -27.81 -7.28 -1.46
N ARG A 316 -27.36 -7.54 -0.25
CA ARG A 316 -27.78 -6.81 0.96
C ARG A 316 -26.75 -5.82 1.45
N ILE A 317 -25.47 -6.16 1.30
CA ILE A 317 -24.34 -5.42 1.81
C ILE A 317 -23.43 -5.06 0.65
N SER A 318 -22.90 -3.85 0.62
CA SER A 318 -21.94 -3.40 -0.39
C SER A 318 -20.63 -2.99 0.26
N LEU A 319 -19.51 -3.52 -0.26
CA LEU A 319 -18.18 -3.09 0.13
C LEU A 319 -17.95 -1.67 -0.42
N LYS A 320 -17.69 -0.71 0.46
CA LYS A 320 -17.40 0.70 0.13
C LYS A 320 -15.91 0.99 0.09
N GLY A 321 -15.15 0.38 0.98
CA GLY A 321 -13.72 0.58 1.07
C GLY A 321 -13.03 -0.59 1.75
N SER A 322 -11.75 -0.75 1.42
CA SER A 322 -10.89 -1.72 2.08
C SER A 322 -9.53 -1.08 2.30
N TRP A 323 -9.10 -1.06 3.55
CA TRP A 323 -7.77 -0.64 3.95
C TRP A 323 -7.01 -1.88 4.36
N THR A 324 -5.99 -2.19 3.58
CA THR A 324 -5.12 -3.33 3.81
C THR A 324 -3.72 -2.80 4.03
N GLY A 325 -2.98 -3.35 4.97
CA GLY A 325 -1.67 -2.82 5.30
C GLY A 325 -0.78 -3.86 5.96
N HIS A 326 0.41 -3.42 6.29
CA HIS A 326 1.37 -4.19 7.07
C HIS A 326 1.17 -3.97 8.57
N ASN A 327 1.51 -5.00 9.36
CA ASN A 327 1.52 -4.90 10.83
C ASN A 327 2.78 -4.21 11.37
N GLY A 328 3.83 -4.16 10.58
CA GLY A 328 5.10 -3.55 10.92
C GLY A 328 5.61 -2.58 9.83
N PRO A 329 6.76 -1.94 10.06
CA PRO A 329 7.32 -0.99 9.12
C PRO A 329 7.77 -1.67 7.83
N ILE A 330 7.42 -1.05 6.71
CA ILE A 330 7.84 -1.48 5.38
C ILE A 330 9.34 -1.22 5.25
N LYS A 331 10.08 -2.25 4.85
CA LYS A 331 11.55 -2.22 4.71
C LYS A 331 12.00 -2.28 3.26
N LYS A 332 11.25 -2.96 2.40
CA LYS A 332 11.59 -3.08 0.98
C LYS A 332 10.33 -3.19 0.12
N ILE A 333 10.39 -2.52 -1.02
CA ILE A 333 9.40 -2.58 -2.09
C ILE A 333 10.13 -3.05 -3.35
N VAL A 334 9.57 -4.06 -4.02
CA VAL A 334 10.12 -4.60 -5.27
C VAL A 334 9.01 -4.60 -6.30
N ARG A 335 9.28 -4.13 -7.51
CA ARG A 335 8.33 -4.12 -8.61
C ARG A 335 8.65 -5.17 -9.67
N ASN A 336 7.66 -5.52 -10.49
CA ASN A 336 7.90 -6.26 -11.72
C ASN A 336 8.53 -5.36 -12.81
N ALA A 337 8.99 -5.96 -13.89
CA ALA A 337 9.61 -5.23 -15.00
C ALA A 337 8.66 -4.21 -15.65
N VAL A 338 7.36 -4.52 -15.73
CA VAL A 338 6.34 -3.62 -16.27
C VAL A 338 6.03 -2.45 -15.33
N GLY A 339 6.22 -2.61 -14.01
CA GLY A 339 5.97 -1.58 -13.00
C GLY A 339 4.49 -1.38 -12.66
N ASP A 340 3.64 -2.38 -12.87
CA ASP A 340 2.22 -2.37 -12.50
C ASP A 340 1.91 -3.23 -11.27
N THR A 341 2.85 -4.09 -10.87
CA THR A 341 2.74 -4.97 -9.71
C THR A 341 3.95 -4.78 -8.81
N LEU A 342 3.71 -4.68 -7.52
CA LEU A 342 4.77 -4.57 -6.51
C LEU A 342 4.55 -5.49 -5.32
N ALA A 343 5.66 -5.93 -4.74
CA ALA A 343 5.71 -6.67 -3.49
C ALA A 343 6.34 -5.78 -2.42
N SER A 344 5.61 -5.51 -1.35
CA SER A 344 6.12 -4.80 -0.18
C SER A 344 6.35 -5.76 0.97
N ARG A 345 7.45 -5.58 1.71
CA ARG A 345 7.91 -6.51 2.74
C ARG A 345 8.28 -5.79 4.02
N THR A 346 8.01 -6.47 5.14
CA THR A 346 8.45 -6.13 6.49
C THR A 346 9.51 -7.12 6.97
N ASP A 347 10.03 -6.94 8.19
CA ASP A 347 11.06 -7.84 8.75
C ASP A 347 10.50 -9.20 9.24
N ASP A 348 9.18 -9.36 9.33
CA ASP A 348 8.49 -10.54 9.84
C ASP A 348 8.23 -11.64 8.78
N ASN A 349 8.97 -11.63 7.67
CA ASN A 349 8.85 -12.57 6.54
C ASN A 349 7.48 -12.54 5.84
N LYS A 350 6.69 -11.49 6.07
CA LYS A 350 5.43 -11.24 5.36
C LYS A 350 5.67 -10.34 4.17
N ALA A 351 5.08 -10.71 3.06
CA ALA A 351 5.03 -9.86 1.87
C ALA A 351 3.57 -9.66 1.44
N LEU A 352 3.24 -8.45 1.05
CA LEU A 352 1.97 -8.09 0.44
C LEU A 352 2.21 -7.72 -1.01
N ILE A 353 1.38 -8.26 -1.88
CA ILE A 353 1.44 -8.02 -3.32
C ILE A 353 0.33 -7.07 -3.72
N TRP A 354 0.69 -6.04 -4.45
CA TRP A 354 -0.19 -4.97 -4.88
C TRP A 354 -0.19 -4.90 -6.40
N LYS A 355 -1.37 -4.75 -6.99
CA LYS A 355 -1.53 -4.52 -8.42
C LYS A 355 -2.18 -3.17 -8.67
N GLN A 356 -1.66 -2.44 -9.64
CA GLN A 356 -2.21 -1.17 -10.04
C GLN A 356 -3.52 -1.38 -10.81
N GLN A 357 -4.59 -0.73 -10.37
CA GLN A 357 -5.83 -0.61 -11.13
C GLN A 357 -5.99 0.81 -11.65
N ARG A 358 -6.23 0.93 -12.94
CA ARG A 358 -6.62 2.19 -13.56
C ARG A 358 -8.14 2.32 -13.49
N LYS A 359 -8.63 3.37 -12.84
CA LYS A 359 -10.06 3.76 -12.85
C LYS A 359 -10.16 5.15 -13.48
N ASP A 360 -11.32 5.44 -14.07
CA ASP A 360 -11.61 6.78 -14.59
C ASP A 360 -11.42 7.82 -13.48
N GLY A 361 -10.35 8.61 -13.58
CA GLY A 361 -9.99 9.67 -12.63
C GLY A 361 -8.85 9.39 -11.65
N GLY A 362 -8.18 8.22 -11.69
CA GLY A 362 -7.02 7.97 -10.84
C GLY A 362 -6.47 6.55 -10.92
N SER A 363 -5.28 6.39 -10.37
CA SER A 363 -4.61 5.10 -10.21
C SER A 363 -4.68 4.68 -8.75
N SER A 364 -5.10 3.46 -8.49
CA SER A 364 -5.14 2.88 -7.14
C SER A 364 -4.37 1.57 -7.07
N LEU A 365 -3.72 1.31 -5.94
CA LEU A 365 -3.11 0.01 -5.65
C LEU A 365 -4.12 -0.85 -4.91
N ILE A 366 -4.34 -2.06 -5.42
CA ILE A 366 -5.20 -3.05 -4.80
C ILE A 366 -4.34 -4.24 -4.37
N ARG A 367 -4.56 -4.70 -3.15
CA ARG A 367 -3.92 -5.91 -2.67
C ARG A 367 -4.39 -7.10 -3.48
N GLN A 368 -3.46 -7.72 -4.20
CA GLN A 368 -3.71 -8.93 -4.97
C GLN A 368 -3.52 -10.18 -4.12
N SER A 369 -2.41 -10.26 -3.40
CA SER A 369 -2.01 -11.46 -2.67
C SER A 369 -1.30 -11.12 -1.35
N SER A 370 -1.16 -12.14 -0.53
CA SER A 370 -0.36 -12.08 0.69
C SER A 370 0.43 -13.37 0.86
N LEU A 371 1.65 -13.24 1.34
CA LEU A 371 2.60 -14.32 1.50
C LEU A 371 3.18 -14.29 2.91
N LEU A 372 3.29 -15.47 3.51
CA LEU A 372 4.05 -15.69 4.74
C LEU A 372 5.10 -16.78 4.45
N SER A 373 6.37 -16.45 4.60
CA SER A 373 7.46 -17.41 4.42
C SER A 373 7.92 -17.98 5.74
N ASP A 374 8.18 -19.29 5.76
CA ASP A 374 8.77 -20.00 6.92
C ASP A 374 10.24 -19.62 7.12
N GLU A 375 10.92 -19.21 6.03
CA GLU A 375 12.34 -18.83 6.02
C GLU A 375 12.48 -17.31 5.81
N HIS A 376 13.56 -16.74 6.34
CA HIS A 376 13.85 -15.33 6.14
C HIS A 376 14.07 -15.02 4.66
N ILE A 377 13.39 -13.96 4.18
CA ILE A 377 13.48 -13.50 2.81
C ILE A 377 14.60 -12.45 2.71
N HIS A 378 15.69 -12.76 2.02
CA HIS A 378 16.78 -11.80 1.79
C HIS A 378 16.48 -10.86 0.64
N ARG A 379 16.07 -11.42 -0.51
CA ARG A 379 15.73 -10.67 -1.73
C ARG A 379 14.51 -11.28 -2.40
N SER A 380 13.85 -10.49 -3.19
CA SER A 380 12.67 -10.91 -3.96
C SER A 380 12.74 -10.38 -5.37
N CYS A 381 12.16 -11.10 -6.30
CA CYS A 381 12.01 -10.71 -7.69
C CYS A 381 10.60 -11.07 -8.17
N VAL A 382 9.88 -10.10 -8.73
CA VAL A 382 8.55 -10.33 -9.32
C VAL A 382 8.73 -10.61 -10.81
N ILE A 383 8.18 -11.72 -11.28
CA ILE A 383 8.35 -12.19 -12.66
C ILE A 383 7.01 -12.36 -13.37
N GLN A 384 7.05 -12.45 -14.70
CA GLN A 384 5.89 -12.73 -15.56
C GLN A 384 4.68 -11.84 -15.25
N ASP A 385 4.73 -10.58 -15.66
CA ASP A 385 3.61 -9.61 -15.53
C ASP A 385 3.00 -9.51 -14.12
N GLY A 386 3.80 -9.87 -13.10
CA GLY A 386 3.34 -9.81 -11.71
C GLY A 386 2.53 -11.00 -11.22
N ASP A 387 2.59 -12.13 -11.92
CA ASP A 387 1.85 -13.35 -11.56
C ASP A 387 2.63 -14.28 -10.62
N PHE A 388 3.97 -14.18 -10.59
CA PHE A 388 4.81 -15.02 -9.77
C PHE A 388 5.88 -14.22 -9.04
N LEU A 389 6.24 -14.71 -7.85
CA LEU A 389 7.27 -14.12 -6.97
C LEU A 389 8.34 -15.18 -6.69
N VAL A 390 9.60 -14.77 -6.87
CA VAL A 390 10.76 -15.57 -6.48
C VAL A 390 11.38 -14.92 -5.24
N ASN A 391 11.54 -15.71 -4.18
CA ASN A 391 12.23 -15.28 -2.96
C ASN A 391 13.54 -16.01 -2.80
N LEU A 392 14.58 -15.24 -2.54
CA LEU A 392 15.90 -15.73 -2.19
C LEU A 392 16.00 -15.81 -0.66
N HIS A 393 16.28 -17.00 -0.17
CA HIS A 393 16.58 -17.31 1.22
C HIS A 393 18.08 -17.55 1.41
N HIS A 394 18.52 -17.90 2.60
CA HIS A 394 19.94 -18.09 2.86
C HIS A 394 20.57 -19.21 2.00
N ASN A 395 19.89 -20.35 1.91
CA ASN A 395 20.37 -21.55 1.20
C ASN A 395 19.32 -22.15 0.25
N SER A 396 18.28 -21.42 -0.04
CA SER A 396 17.17 -21.90 -0.87
C SER A 396 16.58 -20.77 -1.71
N LEU A 397 15.97 -21.15 -2.84
CA LEU A 397 15.19 -20.30 -3.70
C LEU A 397 13.76 -20.83 -3.74
N SER A 398 12.77 -20.00 -3.49
CA SER A 398 11.36 -20.40 -3.51
C SER A 398 10.59 -19.63 -4.58
N LEU A 399 9.70 -20.35 -5.27
CA LEU A 399 8.78 -19.81 -6.28
C LEU A 399 7.36 -19.84 -5.74
N TRP A 400 6.66 -18.72 -5.87
CA TRP A 400 5.31 -18.54 -5.38
C TRP A 400 4.38 -18.07 -6.50
N ASP A 401 3.17 -18.64 -6.55
CA ASP A 401 2.05 -18.12 -7.32
C ASP A 401 1.35 -17.04 -6.50
N ILE A 402 1.28 -15.83 -7.03
CA ILE A 402 0.72 -14.65 -6.35
C ILE A 402 -0.55 -14.13 -7.01
N ARG A 403 -1.19 -14.90 -7.88
CA ARG A 403 -2.45 -14.55 -8.56
C ARG A 403 -3.65 -14.68 -7.63
N SER A 404 -3.60 -15.61 -6.68
CA SER A 404 -4.65 -15.81 -5.69
C SER A 404 -4.43 -14.90 -4.47
N PHE A 405 -5.48 -14.70 -3.67
CA PHE A 405 -5.42 -13.86 -2.48
C PHE A 405 -4.37 -14.34 -1.45
N HIS A 406 -4.17 -15.65 -1.33
CA HIS A 406 -3.05 -16.26 -0.63
C HIS A 406 -2.07 -16.82 -1.63
N ALA A 407 -0.82 -16.43 -1.49
CA ALA A 407 0.24 -16.95 -2.33
C ALA A 407 0.48 -18.42 -2.01
N GLU A 408 0.59 -19.22 -3.07
CA GLU A 408 0.91 -20.65 -2.96
C GLU A 408 2.37 -20.89 -3.34
N ARG A 409 3.09 -21.64 -2.52
CA ARG A 409 4.47 -22.02 -2.83
C ARG A 409 4.45 -23.16 -3.84
N LEU A 410 4.88 -22.88 -5.07
CA LEU A 410 4.92 -23.87 -6.16
C LEU A 410 6.15 -24.75 -6.11
N ALA A 411 7.30 -24.19 -5.78
CA ALA A 411 8.56 -24.92 -5.74
C ALA A 411 9.54 -24.31 -4.74
N ILE A 412 10.44 -25.12 -4.24
CA ILE A 412 11.62 -24.71 -3.48
C ILE A 412 12.82 -25.52 -3.96
N SER A 413 13.95 -24.86 -4.18
CA SER A 413 15.19 -25.51 -4.58
C SER A 413 16.31 -25.05 -3.66
N PRO A 414 16.94 -25.99 -2.92
CA PRO A 414 18.12 -25.70 -2.13
C PRO A 414 19.33 -25.52 -3.04
N PHE A 415 20.27 -24.67 -2.61
CA PHE A 415 21.53 -24.46 -3.31
C PHE A 415 22.70 -24.27 -2.31
N GLN A 416 23.91 -24.39 -2.83
CA GLN A 416 25.11 -24.08 -2.09
C GLN A 416 25.96 -23.11 -2.91
N MET A 417 26.32 -21.98 -2.34
CA MET A 417 27.24 -21.01 -2.86
C MET A 417 28.43 -20.84 -1.93
N SER A 418 29.58 -20.47 -2.48
CA SER A 418 30.82 -20.20 -1.73
C SER A 418 30.73 -18.93 -0.89
N SER A 419 29.88 -17.98 -1.29
CA SER A 419 29.65 -16.70 -0.62
C SER A 419 28.16 -16.44 -0.42
N VAL A 420 27.85 -15.42 0.38
CA VAL A 420 26.46 -14.99 0.61
C VAL A 420 25.86 -14.46 -0.70
N PRO A 421 24.68 -14.96 -1.12
CA PRO A 421 24.01 -14.44 -2.30
C PRO A 421 23.54 -12.99 -2.06
N LEU A 422 23.91 -12.08 -2.96
CA LEU A 422 23.62 -10.65 -2.83
C LEU A 422 22.31 -10.24 -3.51
N CYS A 423 21.95 -10.89 -4.62
CA CYS A 423 20.77 -10.53 -5.41
C CYS A 423 20.09 -11.73 -6.05
N VAL A 424 18.86 -11.51 -6.48
CA VAL A 424 18.10 -12.31 -7.44
C VAL A 424 17.55 -11.38 -8.51
N LEU A 425 17.79 -11.71 -9.77
CA LEU A 425 17.37 -10.87 -10.91
C LEU A 425 16.94 -11.72 -12.10
N PRO A 426 15.96 -11.26 -12.90
CA PRO A 426 15.55 -11.94 -14.12
C PRO A 426 16.60 -11.72 -15.22
N ILE A 427 16.81 -12.74 -16.03
CA ILE A 427 17.64 -12.66 -17.23
C ILE A 427 16.69 -12.55 -18.43
N PRO A 428 16.80 -11.49 -19.25
CA PRO A 428 15.94 -11.33 -20.42
C PRO A 428 16.18 -12.45 -21.44
N THR A 429 15.10 -12.92 -22.07
CA THR A 429 15.15 -13.94 -23.13
C THR A 429 14.40 -13.46 -24.36
N ALA A 430 14.86 -13.82 -25.55
CA ALA A 430 14.22 -13.46 -26.80
C ALA A 430 12.85 -14.16 -27.03
N ASP A 431 12.61 -15.29 -26.34
CA ASP A 431 11.41 -16.11 -26.51
C ASP A 431 10.47 -15.94 -25.31
N ALA A 432 9.69 -14.88 -25.28
CA ALA A 432 8.74 -14.60 -24.20
C ALA A 432 7.57 -15.61 -24.12
N ASP A 433 7.25 -16.30 -25.22
CA ASP A 433 6.05 -17.15 -25.35
C ASP A 433 6.19 -18.59 -24.82
N THR A 434 7.37 -18.99 -24.35
CA THR A 434 7.63 -20.41 -23.99
C THR A 434 7.19 -20.78 -22.57
N GLY A 435 6.78 -19.83 -21.73
CA GLY A 435 6.48 -20.06 -20.30
C GLY A 435 7.72 -20.47 -19.49
N VAL A 436 8.93 -20.24 -20.03
CA VAL A 436 10.21 -20.47 -19.36
C VAL A 436 10.85 -19.13 -19.04
N VAL A 437 11.18 -18.90 -17.76
CA VAL A 437 11.87 -17.72 -17.28
C VAL A 437 13.22 -18.11 -16.70
N TYR A 438 14.25 -17.31 -16.97
CA TYR A 438 15.58 -17.49 -16.39
C TYR A 438 15.86 -16.42 -15.36
N ILE A 439 16.44 -16.80 -14.24
CA ILE A 439 16.87 -15.89 -13.19
C ILE A 439 18.31 -16.20 -12.78
N ALA A 440 19.01 -15.22 -12.25
CA ALA A 440 20.34 -15.36 -11.69
C ALA A 440 20.38 -15.01 -10.22
N THR A 441 21.16 -15.79 -9.45
CA THR A 441 21.61 -15.46 -8.11
C THR A 441 23.12 -15.27 -8.14
N ILE A 442 23.64 -14.18 -7.57
CA ILE A 442 25.05 -13.82 -7.65
C ILE A 442 25.57 -13.53 -6.25
N GLY A 443 26.74 -14.09 -5.92
CA GLY A 443 27.42 -13.91 -4.64
C GLY A 443 28.48 -12.83 -4.64
N ALA A 444 29.00 -12.50 -3.47
CA ALA A 444 30.04 -11.49 -3.30
C ALA A 444 31.37 -11.88 -4.01
N ASP A 445 31.65 -13.16 -4.11
CA ASP A 445 32.83 -13.75 -4.78
C ASP A 445 32.70 -13.84 -6.29
N THR A 446 31.76 -13.09 -6.90
CA THR A 446 31.51 -13.05 -8.36
C THR A 446 30.95 -14.35 -8.97
N ASN A 447 30.82 -15.42 -8.17
CA ASN A 447 30.19 -16.65 -8.61
C ASN A 447 28.67 -16.52 -8.59
N GLY A 448 28.00 -17.12 -9.56
CA GLY A 448 26.55 -17.12 -9.66
C GLY A 448 25.95 -18.43 -10.12
N ILE A 449 24.69 -18.58 -9.87
CA ILE A 449 23.87 -19.71 -10.32
C ILE A 449 22.72 -19.14 -11.17
N ALA A 450 22.56 -19.66 -12.36
CA ALA A 450 21.40 -19.41 -13.19
C ALA A 450 20.36 -20.52 -13.00
N TRP A 451 19.10 -20.13 -12.98
CA TRP A 451 17.97 -20.99 -12.76
C TRP A 451 17.00 -20.94 -13.94
N GLU A 452 16.47 -22.07 -14.30
CA GLU A 452 15.39 -22.23 -15.26
C GLU A 452 14.09 -22.47 -14.49
N ILE A 453 13.11 -21.64 -14.74
CA ILE A 453 11.77 -21.71 -14.12
C ILE A 453 10.78 -22.05 -15.23
N GLN A 454 10.20 -23.25 -15.18
CA GLN A 454 9.04 -23.62 -16.00
C GLN A 454 7.79 -23.17 -15.29
N LEU A 455 7.09 -22.19 -15.85
CA LEU A 455 5.83 -21.68 -15.29
C LEU A 455 4.63 -22.46 -15.83
N PRO A 456 3.53 -22.57 -15.06
CA PRO A 456 2.30 -23.19 -15.52
C PRO A 456 1.66 -22.34 -16.62
N ILE A 457 1.61 -22.85 -17.85
CA ILE A 457 0.97 -22.18 -18.99
C ILE A 457 -0.55 -22.35 -18.85
N MET A 458 -1.27 -21.26 -18.73
CA MET A 458 -2.73 -21.23 -18.82
C MET A 458 -3.15 -21.42 -20.27
N LYS A 459 -3.22 -22.65 -20.74
CA LYS A 459 -3.97 -22.96 -21.98
C LYS A 459 -5.45 -22.80 -21.67
N GLY A 460 -6.13 -21.94 -22.45
CA GLY A 460 -7.58 -21.75 -22.35
C GLY A 460 -8.30 -23.10 -22.29
N GLN A 461 -9.33 -23.16 -21.47
CA GLN A 461 -10.16 -24.31 -21.20
C GLN A 461 -10.56 -25.06 -22.49
N ALA A 462 -9.83 -26.10 -22.83
CA ALA A 462 -10.31 -27.14 -23.76
C ALA A 462 -9.67 -28.47 -23.36
N ASN A 463 -10.55 -29.37 -22.92
CA ASN A 463 -10.34 -30.79 -22.66
C ASN A 463 -9.62 -31.20 -21.37
N GLY A 464 -10.40 -31.68 -20.45
CA GLY A 464 -10.47 -32.73 -19.48
C GLY A 464 -9.24 -33.56 -19.04
N ASP A 465 -8.01 -33.09 -19.16
CA ASP A 465 -6.84 -33.78 -18.61
C ASP A 465 -6.41 -33.19 -17.28
N THR A 466 -6.55 -33.99 -16.23
CA THR A 466 -6.33 -33.68 -14.80
C THR A 466 -4.85 -33.63 -14.36
N HIS A 467 -3.90 -33.56 -15.28
CA HIS A 467 -2.50 -33.30 -14.98
C HIS A 467 -2.21 -31.82 -15.24
N GLY A 468 -2.28 -31.00 -14.19
CA GLY A 468 -1.82 -29.61 -14.22
C GLY A 468 -0.35 -29.55 -14.69
N PRO A 469 0.05 -28.52 -15.44
CA PRO A 469 1.42 -28.35 -15.89
C PRO A 469 2.35 -28.33 -14.67
N SER A 470 3.31 -29.25 -14.66
CA SER A 470 4.30 -29.35 -13.59
C SER A 470 5.17 -28.10 -13.58
N CYS A 471 5.12 -27.33 -12.49
CA CYS A 471 6.03 -26.22 -12.24
C CYS A 471 7.39 -26.79 -11.81
N HIS A 472 8.47 -26.35 -12.45
CA HIS A 472 9.82 -26.79 -12.13
C HIS A 472 10.73 -25.58 -11.94
N LEU A 473 11.47 -25.58 -10.82
CA LEU A 473 12.56 -24.68 -10.51
C LEU A 473 13.84 -25.51 -10.52
N LYS A 474 14.69 -25.34 -11.53
CA LYS A 474 15.89 -26.14 -11.75
C LYS A 474 17.12 -25.27 -11.92
N GLN A 475 18.23 -25.67 -11.32
CA GLN A 475 19.52 -25.06 -11.63
C GLN A 475 19.87 -25.30 -13.10
N PHE A 476 20.12 -24.22 -13.84
CA PHE A 476 20.45 -24.25 -15.27
C PHE A 476 21.97 -24.39 -15.47
N CYS A 477 22.74 -23.45 -14.93
CA CYS A 477 24.19 -23.49 -14.95
C CYS A 477 24.79 -22.67 -13.79
N THR A 478 26.06 -22.83 -13.57
CA THR A 478 26.90 -21.95 -12.75
C THR A 478 27.78 -21.09 -13.64
N PHE A 479 28.05 -19.86 -13.21
CA PHE A 479 28.89 -18.93 -13.96
C PHE A 479 29.76 -18.12 -13.00
N ASN A 480 30.77 -17.45 -13.56
CA ASN A 480 31.56 -16.47 -12.85
C ASN A 480 31.64 -15.19 -13.70
N LEU A 481 31.58 -14.03 -13.08
CA LEU A 481 31.62 -12.75 -13.77
C LEU A 481 33.00 -12.37 -14.29
N GLY A 482 34.04 -13.16 -13.95
CA GLY A 482 35.42 -12.98 -14.48
C GLY A 482 36.16 -11.81 -13.85
N ILE A 483 35.72 -11.28 -12.69
CA ILE A 483 36.43 -10.23 -11.96
C ILE A 483 37.22 -10.87 -10.82
N GLN A 484 38.42 -10.32 -10.54
CA GLN A 484 39.28 -10.80 -9.44
C GLN A 484 38.95 -10.14 -8.08
N GLU A 485 38.23 -9.01 -8.09
CA GLU A 485 37.90 -8.24 -6.90
C GLU A 485 36.53 -8.67 -6.35
N ASP A 486 36.42 -8.80 -5.03
CA ASP A 486 35.17 -9.05 -4.38
C ASP A 486 34.24 -7.83 -4.54
N MET A 487 32.97 -8.11 -4.83
CA MET A 487 31.94 -7.09 -4.91
C MET A 487 31.37 -6.82 -3.53
N SER A 488 31.20 -5.55 -3.17
CA SER A 488 30.44 -5.19 -1.97
C SER A 488 28.97 -5.49 -2.18
N TYR A 489 28.47 -5.21 -3.37
CA TYR A 489 27.08 -5.41 -3.71
C TYR A 489 26.87 -5.57 -5.22
N ILE A 490 25.77 -6.23 -5.58
CA ILE A 490 25.21 -6.25 -6.92
C ILE A 490 23.70 -6.15 -6.83
N LEU A 491 23.08 -5.36 -7.68
CA LEU A 491 21.65 -5.08 -7.69
C LEU A 491 21.11 -5.04 -9.12
N PRO A 492 19.84 -5.36 -9.33
CA PRO A 492 19.20 -5.18 -10.62
C PRO A 492 19.17 -3.69 -10.97
N VAL A 493 19.32 -3.40 -12.25
CA VAL A 493 19.14 -2.05 -12.79
C VAL A 493 17.64 -1.75 -12.82
N ASP A 494 17.25 -0.58 -12.37
CA ASP A 494 15.84 -0.16 -12.38
C ASP A 494 15.34 -0.06 -13.82
N PRO A 495 14.27 -0.78 -14.19
CA PRO A 495 13.67 -0.67 -15.50
C PRO A 495 13.03 0.72 -15.60
N ALA A 496 13.68 1.63 -16.31
CA ALA A 496 13.19 2.98 -16.51
C ALA A 496 12.29 3.02 -17.75
N GLY A 497 11.06 3.52 -17.56
CA GLY A 497 10.12 3.77 -18.62
C GLY A 497 9.42 2.53 -19.20
N PRO A 498 8.58 2.71 -20.20
CA PRO A 498 7.99 1.60 -20.93
C PRO A 498 9.09 0.86 -21.64
N GLN A 499 9.18 -0.45 -21.42
CA GLN A 499 10.08 -1.30 -22.21
C GLN A 499 9.66 -1.12 -23.67
N THR A 500 10.51 -0.50 -24.49
CA THR A 500 10.35 -0.58 -25.94
C THR A 500 10.54 -2.03 -26.29
N GLU A 501 9.53 -2.64 -26.93
CA GLU A 501 9.67 -3.95 -27.53
C GLU A 501 10.98 -3.94 -28.33
N VAL A 502 11.91 -4.80 -27.97
CA VAL A 502 13.18 -4.93 -28.68
C VAL A 502 12.81 -5.42 -30.07
N SER A 503 12.63 -4.50 -31.01
CA SER A 503 12.50 -4.86 -32.41
C SER A 503 13.76 -5.60 -32.80
N GLY A 504 13.67 -6.68 -33.57
CA GLY A 504 14.75 -7.64 -33.83
C GLY A 504 16.06 -7.11 -34.44
N PHE A 505 16.27 -5.79 -34.43
CA PHE A 505 17.51 -5.09 -34.77
C PHE A 505 18.42 -4.79 -33.57
N PHE A 506 17.90 -4.83 -32.33
CA PHE A 506 18.73 -4.60 -31.15
C PHE A 506 18.99 -5.93 -30.46
N ASP A 507 20.27 -6.25 -30.28
CA ASP A 507 20.67 -7.43 -29.54
C ASP A 507 20.21 -7.34 -28.08
N VAL A 508 19.95 -8.49 -27.46
CA VAL A 508 19.62 -8.64 -26.03
C VAL A 508 20.64 -7.95 -25.11
N PHE A 509 21.87 -7.77 -25.58
CA PHE A 509 22.93 -7.03 -24.91
C PHE A 509 22.79 -5.49 -24.93
N SER A 510 21.72 -4.95 -25.46
CA SER A 510 21.54 -3.50 -25.55
C SER A 510 21.18 -2.82 -24.23
N ALA A 511 20.65 -3.57 -23.25
CA ALA A 511 20.21 -3.04 -21.96
C ALA A 511 21.04 -3.65 -20.80
N ASP A 512 21.48 -2.80 -19.88
CA ASP A 512 22.07 -3.24 -18.63
C ASP A 512 21.00 -3.86 -17.72
N ILE A 513 21.31 -5.00 -17.10
CA ILE A 513 20.40 -5.72 -16.20
C ILE A 513 20.85 -5.69 -14.73
N ALA A 514 22.15 -5.48 -14.51
CA ALA A 514 22.73 -5.44 -13.18
C ALA A 514 23.79 -4.34 -13.06
N LEU A 515 23.89 -3.77 -11.87
CA LEU A 515 24.94 -2.86 -11.45
C LEU A 515 25.65 -3.43 -10.23
N SER A 516 26.97 -3.49 -10.26
CA SER A 516 27.80 -3.91 -9.13
C SER A 516 28.74 -2.80 -8.70
N TYR A 517 29.10 -2.77 -7.42
CA TYR A 517 30.12 -1.87 -6.91
C TYR A 517 31.03 -2.54 -5.88
N THR A 518 32.23 -2.02 -5.74
CA THR A 518 33.25 -2.50 -4.83
C THR A 518 33.44 -1.53 -3.65
N GLN A 519 34.17 -1.95 -2.62
CA GLN A 519 34.53 -1.07 -1.49
C GLN A 519 35.38 0.14 -1.94
N THR A 520 36.12 0.00 -3.04
CA THR A 520 36.94 1.08 -3.61
C THR A 520 36.15 2.05 -4.47
N GLY A 521 34.82 1.83 -4.63
CA GLY A 521 33.95 2.68 -5.43
C GLY A 521 34.02 2.44 -6.93
N ILE A 522 34.49 1.30 -7.36
CA ILE A 522 34.44 0.91 -8.78
C ILE A 522 33.04 0.38 -9.07
N VAL A 523 32.33 1.04 -9.97
CA VAL A 523 30.99 0.67 -10.45
C VAL A 523 31.12 -0.04 -11.78
N ARG A 524 30.40 -1.16 -11.92
CA ARG A 524 30.35 -1.94 -13.17
C ARG A 524 28.93 -2.25 -13.54
N THR A 525 28.60 -2.13 -14.81
CA THR A 525 27.29 -2.51 -15.34
C THR A 525 27.41 -3.76 -16.21
N TRP A 526 26.35 -4.57 -16.17
CA TRP A 526 26.34 -5.91 -16.73
C TRP A 526 25.08 -6.16 -17.54
N THR A 527 25.24 -6.91 -18.64
CA THR A 527 24.14 -7.54 -19.35
C THR A 527 24.38 -9.06 -19.44
N ALA A 528 23.32 -9.82 -19.66
CA ALA A 528 23.42 -11.28 -19.79
C ALA A 528 22.53 -11.82 -20.90
N LYS A 529 22.98 -12.91 -21.51
CA LYS A 529 22.26 -13.64 -22.54
C LYS A 529 22.25 -15.13 -22.24
N VAL A 530 21.07 -15.75 -22.38
CA VAL A 530 20.91 -17.20 -22.24
C VAL A 530 21.22 -17.88 -23.57
N ASP A 531 22.19 -18.78 -23.58
CA ASP A 531 22.46 -19.71 -24.69
C ASP A 531 21.88 -21.07 -24.35
N LYS A 532 20.69 -21.36 -24.91
CA LYS A 532 19.96 -22.60 -24.63
C LYS A 532 20.69 -23.83 -25.23
N GLU A 533 21.38 -23.67 -26.36
CA GLU A 533 22.09 -24.78 -27.04
C GLU A 533 23.28 -25.24 -26.21
N LYS A 534 24.01 -24.31 -25.61
CA LYS A 534 25.15 -24.62 -24.76
C LYS A 534 24.81 -24.79 -23.28
N SER A 535 23.55 -24.58 -22.92
CA SER A 535 23.07 -24.58 -21.52
C SER A 535 23.95 -23.67 -20.63
N HIS A 536 24.21 -22.46 -21.09
CA HIS A 536 25.07 -21.50 -20.45
C HIS A 536 24.48 -20.09 -20.47
N VAL A 537 24.89 -19.25 -19.52
CA VAL A 537 24.58 -17.81 -19.49
C VAL A 537 25.87 -17.03 -19.72
N GLU A 538 25.91 -16.27 -20.78
CA GLU A 538 26.99 -15.39 -21.11
C GLU A 538 26.80 -14.02 -20.47
N TRP A 539 27.75 -13.60 -19.63
CA TRP A 539 27.76 -12.28 -19.00
C TRP A 539 28.72 -11.37 -19.70
N LEU A 540 28.28 -10.16 -20.00
CA LEU A 540 29.09 -9.14 -20.65
C LEU A 540 29.18 -7.90 -19.74
N LEU A 541 30.40 -7.48 -19.45
CA LEU A 541 30.68 -6.21 -18.80
C LEU A 541 30.48 -5.07 -19.81
N THR A 542 29.50 -4.20 -19.56
CA THR A 542 29.13 -3.11 -20.47
C THR A 542 29.85 -1.81 -20.15
N SER A 543 30.09 -1.52 -18.88
CA SER A 543 30.89 -0.36 -18.50
C SER A 543 31.59 -0.55 -17.15
N THR A 544 32.65 0.25 -16.95
CA THR A 544 33.36 0.36 -15.68
C THR A 544 33.63 1.83 -15.39
N VAL A 545 33.27 2.28 -14.20
CA VAL A 545 33.43 3.66 -13.74
C VAL A 545 34.16 3.66 -12.40
N GLU A 546 35.28 4.39 -12.33
CA GLU A 546 36.02 4.63 -11.09
C GLU A 546 35.46 5.92 -10.45
N THR A 547 34.65 5.78 -9.42
CA THR A 547 33.99 6.94 -8.82
C THR A 547 34.82 7.64 -7.74
N GLY A 548 35.81 6.95 -7.17
CA GLY A 548 36.60 7.45 -6.06
C GLY A 548 35.87 7.50 -4.71
N ILE A 549 34.62 7.06 -4.65
CA ILE A 549 33.85 7.00 -3.42
C ILE A 549 34.20 5.71 -2.67
N VAL A 550 34.82 5.84 -1.51
CA VAL A 550 35.20 4.70 -0.67
C VAL A 550 33.98 4.23 0.14
N ASN A 551 33.77 2.92 0.22
CA ASN A 551 32.67 2.27 0.94
C ASN A 551 31.28 2.84 0.60
N PRO A 552 30.85 2.82 -0.67
CA PRO A 552 29.51 3.30 -1.00
C PRO A 552 28.44 2.56 -0.18
N SER A 553 27.54 3.32 0.44
CA SER A 553 26.47 2.74 1.29
C SER A 553 25.20 2.38 0.50
N LEU A 554 24.94 3.13 -0.57
CA LEU A 554 23.82 2.93 -1.49
C LEU A 554 24.28 3.16 -2.92
N ALA A 555 23.72 2.40 -3.84
CA ALA A 555 23.83 2.63 -5.27
C ALA A 555 22.51 2.26 -5.95
N SER A 556 22.20 2.91 -7.05
CA SER A 556 21.09 2.56 -7.92
C SER A 556 21.46 2.83 -9.38
N GLY A 557 21.08 1.94 -10.28
CA GLY A 557 21.35 2.02 -11.71
C GLY A 557 20.09 2.20 -12.53
N SER A 558 20.16 3.03 -13.56
CA SER A 558 19.08 3.24 -14.52
C SER A 558 19.39 2.52 -15.84
N SER A 559 18.35 1.96 -16.47
CA SER A 559 18.47 1.37 -17.81
C SER A 559 18.91 2.38 -18.88
N ILE A 560 18.88 3.69 -18.60
CA ILE A 560 19.41 4.77 -19.45
C ILE A 560 20.88 5.07 -19.14
N ARG A 561 21.61 4.09 -18.61
CA ARG A 561 23.05 4.19 -18.34
C ARG A 561 23.43 5.32 -17.39
N LYS A 562 22.62 5.53 -16.35
CA LYS A 562 22.94 6.40 -15.22
C LYS A 562 23.13 5.56 -13.96
N ALA A 563 24.07 5.97 -13.13
CA ALA A 563 24.30 5.38 -11.81
C ALA A 563 24.32 6.48 -10.75
N ALA A 564 23.58 6.30 -9.67
CA ALA A 564 23.65 7.13 -8.49
C ALA A 564 24.34 6.39 -7.36
N LEU A 565 25.27 7.04 -6.67
CA LEU A 565 26.01 6.50 -5.53
C LEU A 565 25.94 7.45 -4.36
N VAL A 566 25.96 6.87 -3.18
CA VAL A 566 25.97 7.58 -1.90
C VAL A 566 27.13 7.07 -1.06
N ASP A 567 27.81 7.99 -0.40
CA ASP A 567 28.95 7.73 0.49
C ASP A 567 28.57 6.89 1.73
N GLU A 568 29.55 6.54 2.55
CA GLU A 568 29.39 5.77 3.78
C GLU A 568 28.50 6.50 4.79
N ASP A 569 28.64 7.83 4.92
CA ASP A 569 27.89 8.67 5.87
C ASP A 569 26.45 8.97 5.38
N ARG A 570 26.12 8.59 4.15
CA ARG A 570 24.79 8.83 3.51
C ARG A 570 24.43 10.30 3.35
N THR A 571 25.42 11.15 3.19
CA THR A 571 25.23 12.60 3.05
C THR A 571 25.67 13.14 1.70
N HIS A 572 26.44 12.37 0.94
CA HIS A 572 27.02 12.78 -0.33
C HIS A 572 26.45 11.93 -1.46
N LEU A 573 25.73 12.57 -2.38
CA LEU A 573 25.15 11.95 -3.58
C LEU A 573 25.95 12.33 -4.81
N THR A 574 26.29 11.34 -5.62
CA THR A 574 26.89 11.54 -6.94
C THR A 574 26.07 10.81 -8.01
N ILE A 575 25.93 11.44 -9.18
CA ILE A 575 25.29 10.83 -10.36
C ILE A 575 26.31 10.76 -11.49
N TRP A 576 26.44 9.59 -12.07
CA TRP A 576 27.40 9.26 -13.10
C TRP A 576 26.71 8.82 -14.40
N ASP A 577 27.24 9.28 -15.53
CA ASP A 577 26.97 8.64 -16.81
C ASP A 577 27.88 7.41 -16.95
N THR A 578 27.30 6.22 -16.98
CA THR A 578 28.08 4.98 -17.07
C THR A 578 28.64 4.74 -18.46
N SER A 579 28.05 5.33 -19.51
CA SER A 579 28.55 5.19 -20.88
C SER A 579 29.86 5.97 -21.15
N GLY A 580 29.95 7.19 -20.60
CA GLY A 580 31.10 8.08 -20.73
C GLY A 580 32.04 8.07 -19.52
N ALA A 581 31.69 7.34 -18.45
CA ALA A 581 32.39 7.36 -17.16
C ALA A 581 32.58 8.79 -16.61
N GLN A 582 31.54 9.62 -16.73
CA GLN A 582 31.58 11.04 -16.36
C GLN A 582 30.71 11.32 -15.14
N LEU A 583 31.24 12.10 -14.20
CA LEU A 583 30.46 12.67 -13.11
C LEU A 583 29.55 13.79 -13.68
N GLU A 584 28.24 13.66 -13.50
CA GLU A 584 27.26 14.65 -13.95
C GLU A 584 26.74 15.53 -12.83
N PHE A 585 26.68 15.01 -11.62
CA PHE A 585 26.11 15.74 -10.49
C PHE A 585 26.74 15.27 -9.18
N GLU A 586 26.93 16.22 -8.28
CA GLU A 586 27.46 16.02 -6.94
C GLU A 586 26.78 16.97 -5.97
N GLU A 587 26.24 16.47 -4.87
CA GLU A 587 25.58 17.27 -3.85
C GLU A 587 25.82 16.69 -2.45
N HIS A 588 26.06 17.59 -1.49
CA HIS A 588 26.23 17.27 -0.08
C HIS A 588 25.00 17.71 0.70
N PHE A 589 24.38 16.77 1.41
CA PHE A 589 23.24 17.01 2.28
C PHE A 589 23.66 17.13 3.74
N SER A 590 22.82 17.71 4.58
CA SER A 590 23.08 17.81 6.02
C SER A 590 23.02 16.43 6.70
N HIS A 591 23.75 16.26 7.81
CA HIS A 591 23.69 15.04 8.62
C HIS A 591 22.29 14.75 9.22
N GLN A 592 21.36 15.70 9.15
CA GLN A 592 19.96 15.49 9.54
C GLN A 592 19.14 14.85 8.40
N ASP A 593 19.58 15.05 7.16
CA ASP A 593 18.95 14.54 5.93
C ASP A 593 19.78 13.41 5.34
N ILE A 594 19.89 12.29 6.05
CA ILE A 594 20.60 11.09 5.54
C ILE A 594 19.82 10.43 4.41
N ILE A 595 20.49 10.08 3.32
CA ILE A 595 19.89 9.40 2.18
C ILE A 595 19.61 7.95 2.57
N ARG A 596 18.38 7.49 2.35
CA ARG A 596 17.94 6.12 2.69
C ARG A 596 17.63 5.27 1.48
N ASP A 597 17.22 5.90 0.38
CA ASP A 597 16.75 5.19 -0.79
C ASP A 597 17.02 5.97 -2.08
N LEU A 598 17.21 5.24 -3.18
CA LEU A 598 17.41 5.75 -4.53
C LEU A 598 16.61 4.91 -5.50
N ASP A 599 15.76 5.54 -6.31
CA ASP A 599 14.96 4.83 -7.31
C ASP A 599 14.83 5.63 -8.61
N TRP A 600 15.03 4.97 -9.75
CA TRP A 600 15.00 5.60 -11.06
C TRP A 600 13.68 5.37 -11.79
N THR A 601 13.28 6.39 -12.56
CA THR A 601 12.30 6.26 -13.64
C THR A 601 12.71 7.11 -14.82
N SER A 602 11.96 6.99 -15.91
CA SER A 602 12.14 7.85 -17.08
C SER A 602 10.82 8.27 -17.67
N THR A 603 10.86 9.40 -18.39
CA THR A 603 9.77 9.84 -19.25
C THR A 603 9.69 8.96 -20.51
N PRO A 604 8.56 8.96 -21.24
CA PRO A 604 8.45 8.24 -22.52
C PRO A 604 9.50 8.65 -23.57
N ASP A 605 10.02 9.88 -23.49
CA ASP A 605 11.10 10.41 -24.32
C ASP A 605 12.51 10.18 -23.73
N MET A 606 12.64 9.20 -22.83
CA MET A 606 13.92 8.72 -22.26
C MET A 606 14.67 9.74 -21.39
N GLN A 607 13.96 10.65 -20.72
CA GLN A 607 14.57 11.57 -19.76
C GLN A 607 14.58 10.96 -18.37
N SER A 608 15.74 10.97 -17.69
CA SER A 608 15.91 10.36 -16.38
C SER A 608 15.32 11.20 -15.26
N ILE A 609 14.67 10.52 -14.31
CA ILE A 609 14.20 11.08 -13.05
C ILE A 609 14.71 10.20 -11.93
N LEU A 610 15.41 10.78 -10.96
CA LEU A 610 15.88 10.09 -9.75
C LEU A 610 15.05 10.54 -8.55
N ALA A 611 14.44 9.60 -7.85
CA ALA A 611 13.88 9.82 -6.52
C ALA A 611 14.96 9.55 -5.47
N VAL A 612 15.22 10.53 -4.61
CA VAL A 612 16.16 10.43 -3.49
C VAL A 612 15.35 10.48 -2.20
N GLY A 613 15.31 9.36 -1.50
CA GLY A 613 14.56 9.20 -0.25
C GLY A 613 15.39 9.59 0.97
N PHE A 614 14.84 10.49 1.80
CA PHE A 614 15.32 10.88 3.12
C PHE A 614 14.39 10.30 4.20
N PRO A 615 14.66 10.45 5.50
CA PRO A 615 13.78 9.91 6.53
C PRO A 615 12.33 10.36 6.43
N HIS A 616 12.08 11.62 6.03
CA HIS A 616 10.72 12.19 6.04
C HIS A 616 10.34 12.96 4.78
N LYS A 617 11.17 12.93 3.75
CA LYS A 617 10.91 13.58 2.45
C LYS A 617 11.54 12.77 1.32
N VAL A 618 11.02 12.95 0.12
CA VAL A 618 11.63 12.49 -1.14
C VAL A 618 11.82 13.70 -2.02
N ILE A 619 12.99 13.85 -2.63
CA ILE A 619 13.23 14.82 -3.68
C ILE A 619 13.33 14.12 -5.02
N LEU A 620 12.79 14.75 -6.06
CA LEU A 620 12.89 14.29 -7.43
C LEU A 620 13.88 15.15 -8.18
N LEU A 621 14.93 14.53 -8.69
CA LEU A 621 15.98 15.17 -9.49
C LEU A 621 15.80 14.80 -10.96
N SER A 622 16.03 15.76 -11.85
CA SER A 622 16.07 15.54 -13.30
C SER A 622 17.17 16.35 -13.95
N GLN A 623 17.64 15.85 -15.07
CA GLN A 623 18.74 16.45 -15.82
C GLN A 623 18.29 17.74 -16.52
N LEU A 624 19.14 18.74 -16.46
CA LEU A 624 19.01 19.97 -17.25
C LEU A 624 19.69 19.80 -18.60
N ARG A 625 19.16 20.49 -19.61
CA ARG A 625 19.80 20.56 -20.92
C ARG A 625 21.16 21.21 -20.79
N TYR A 626 22.17 20.54 -21.34
CA TYR A 626 23.53 21.06 -21.32
C TYR A 626 23.62 22.34 -22.14
N ASP A 627 24.10 23.42 -21.55
CA ASP A 627 24.44 24.68 -22.23
C ASP A 627 25.96 24.89 -22.12
N TYR A 628 26.63 25.03 -23.26
CA TYR A 628 28.08 25.30 -23.31
C TYR A 628 28.48 26.66 -22.74
N LEU A 629 27.51 27.57 -22.56
CA LEU A 629 27.73 28.92 -22.07
C LEU A 629 27.39 29.07 -20.58
N ASP A 630 26.69 28.15 -20.02
CA ASP A 630 26.26 28.17 -18.62
C ASP A 630 27.05 27.13 -17.81
N SER A 631 27.67 27.58 -16.72
CA SER A 631 28.36 26.75 -15.76
C SER A 631 27.45 26.24 -14.63
N GLY A 632 26.15 26.31 -14.85
CA GLY A 632 25.15 25.86 -13.88
C GLY A 632 25.15 24.33 -13.63
N PRO A 633 24.43 23.87 -12.59
CA PRO A 633 24.34 22.45 -12.30
C PRO A 633 23.65 21.70 -13.44
N SER A 634 24.15 20.51 -13.77
CA SER A 634 23.57 19.65 -14.81
C SER A 634 22.27 18.95 -14.40
N TRP A 635 21.93 18.97 -13.11
CA TRP A 635 20.71 18.39 -12.53
C TRP A 635 20.00 19.43 -11.65
N THR A 636 18.69 19.30 -11.56
CA THR A 636 17.85 20.18 -10.72
C THR A 636 16.78 19.41 -9.97
N GLN A 637 16.37 19.95 -8.83
CA GLN A 637 15.23 19.43 -8.07
C GLN A 637 13.93 19.88 -8.72
N VAL A 638 13.13 18.90 -9.19
CA VAL A 638 11.83 19.13 -9.84
C VAL A 638 10.69 19.20 -8.83
N ARG A 639 10.73 18.34 -7.81
CA ARG A 639 9.67 18.24 -6.80
C ARG A 639 10.24 17.80 -5.46
N GLU A 640 9.64 18.29 -4.37
CA GLU A 640 9.84 17.79 -3.02
C GLU A 640 8.52 17.23 -2.49
N ILE A 641 8.56 16.01 -1.95
CA ILE A 641 7.41 15.33 -1.36
C ILE A 641 7.68 15.16 0.13
N ARG A 642 6.91 15.82 0.98
CA ARG A 642 7.05 15.76 2.44
C ARG A 642 6.11 14.72 3.00
N ILE A 643 6.67 13.66 3.58
CA ILE A 643 5.91 12.59 4.24
C ILE A 643 5.63 12.94 5.70
N ARG A 644 6.46 13.77 6.31
CA ARG A 644 6.31 14.16 7.73
C ARG A 644 4.95 14.78 8.04
N ASP A 645 4.33 15.45 7.07
CA ASP A 645 3.01 16.06 7.23
C ASP A 645 1.87 15.01 7.34
N LEU A 646 2.12 13.78 6.92
CA LEU A 646 1.15 12.68 6.90
C LEU A 646 1.43 11.61 7.97
N THR A 647 2.70 11.35 8.27
CA THR A 647 3.12 10.35 9.26
C THR A 647 4.44 10.73 9.91
N PRO A 648 4.61 10.46 11.22
CA PRO A 648 5.89 10.65 11.90
C PRO A 648 6.92 9.57 11.55
N HIS A 649 6.48 8.44 10.96
CA HIS A 649 7.35 7.32 10.66
C HIS A 649 8.30 7.63 9.51
N PRO A 650 9.55 7.16 9.61
CA PRO A 650 10.52 7.36 8.55
C PRO A 650 10.18 6.51 7.31
N ILE A 651 10.63 7.01 6.16
CA ILE A 651 10.56 6.28 4.90
C ILE A 651 11.48 5.06 4.99
N GLY A 652 10.94 3.89 4.67
CA GLY A 652 11.69 2.63 4.59
C GLY A 652 12.22 2.36 3.19
N ASP A 653 11.40 2.61 2.17
CA ASP A 653 11.73 2.35 0.75
C ASP A 653 10.76 3.11 -0.16
N SER A 654 11.13 3.35 -1.39
CA SER A 654 10.25 3.91 -2.43
C SER A 654 10.37 3.15 -3.74
N CYS A 655 9.40 3.32 -4.63
CA CYS A 655 9.40 2.63 -5.93
C CYS A 655 8.51 3.35 -6.95
N TRP A 656 8.98 3.47 -8.17
CA TRP A 656 8.20 4.02 -9.27
C TRP A 656 7.29 3.00 -9.93
N LEU A 657 6.06 3.41 -10.25
CA LEU A 657 5.16 2.68 -11.14
C LEU A 657 5.33 3.15 -12.60
N THR A 658 4.89 2.33 -13.55
CA THR A 658 5.05 2.56 -15.00
C THR A 658 4.55 3.92 -15.48
N ASN A 659 3.48 4.42 -14.88
CA ASN A 659 2.84 5.68 -15.31
C ASN A 659 3.45 6.94 -14.67
N GLY A 660 4.57 6.82 -13.95
CA GLY A 660 5.20 7.92 -13.25
C GLY A 660 4.61 8.24 -11.88
N ASN A 661 3.78 7.37 -11.34
CA ASN A 661 3.37 7.44 -9.95
C ASN A 661 4.49 6.90 -9.06
N LEU A 662 4.75 7.59 -7.95
CA LEU A 662 5.73 7.18 -6.96
C LEU A 662 5.03 6.54 -5.76
N VAL A 663 5.44 5.34 -5.39
CA VAL A 663 4.98 4.65 -4.18
C VAL A 663 6.04 4.81 -3.10
N ILE A 664 5.64 5.28 -1.93
CA ILE A 664 6.52 5.50 -0.77
C ILE A 664 6.00 4.68 0.40
N GLY A 665 6.84 3.82 0.94
CA GLY A 665 6.56 3.07 2.17
C GLY A 665 7.11 3.81 3.39
N ALA A 666 6.24 4.25 4.29
CA ALA A 666 6.63 4.90 5.53
C ALA A 666 5.86 4.33 6.72
N GLY A 667 6.57 3.78 7.71
CA GLY A 667 5.94 2.96 8.72
C GLY A 667 5.23 1.77 8.08
N ASN A 668 4.03 1.48 8.51
CA ASN A 668 3.20 0.39 7.94
C ASN A 668 2.28 0.84 6.78
N GLN A 669 2.49 2.02 6.24
CA GLN A 669 1.64 2.66 5.22
C GLN A 669 2.34 2.76 3.88
N LEU A 670 1.58 2.61 2.80
CA LEU A 670 1.99 2.92 1.43
C LEU A 670 1.28 4.19 0.97
N PHE A 671 2.05 5.17 0.54
CA PHE A 671 1.57 6.40 -0.07
C PHE A 671 1.81 6.33 -1.58
N VAL A 672 0.80 6.65 -2.35
CA VAL A 672 0.88 6.70 -3.82
C VAL A 672 0.76 8.15 -4.24
N TYR A 673 1.83 8.70 -4.80
CA TYR A 673 1.86 10.05 -5.35
C TYR A 673 1.70 9.99 -6.86
N ASP A 674 0.82 10.80 -7.37
CA ASP A 674 0.68 11.02 -8.80
C ASP A 674 1.80 11.93 -9.35
N LYS A 675 1.84 12.05 -10.65
CA LYS A 675 2.79 12.89 -11.37
C LYS A 675 2.37 14.37 -11.49
N ALA A 676 1.37 14.81 -10.70
CA ALA A 676 0.92 16.19 -10.72
C ALA A 676 1.90 17.10 -9.95
N ILE A 677 2.39 18.14 -10.61
CA ILE A 677 3.19 19.22 -10.02
C ILE A 677 2.31 20.45 -9.88
N ASP A 678 2.34 21.08 -8.70
CA ASP A 678 1.62 22.32 -8.45
C ASP A 678 2.13 23.46 -9.38
N ILE A 679 1.22 24.25 -9.93
CA ILE A 679 1.54 25.43 -10.74
C ILE A 679 2.37 26.47 -9.95
N ALA A 680 2.21 26.52 -8.63
CA ALA A 680 3.01 27.37 -7.76
C ALA A 680 4.50 27.02 -7.72
N ASN A 681 4.89 25.85 -8.26
CA ASN A 681 6.29 25.47 -8.36
C ASN A 681 7.05 26.46 -9.27
N PRO A 682 8.17 27.06 -8.81
CA PRO A 682 8.95 28.05 -9.56
C PRO A 682 9.35 27.56 -10.95
N LEU A 683 9.72 26.29 -11.09
CA LEU A 683 10.11 25.69 -12.38
C LEU A 683 9.00 25.76 -13.43
N VAL A 684 7.74 25.62 -13.03
CA VAL A 684 6.61 25.69 -13.96
C VAL A 684 6.52 27.07 -14.59
N SER A 685 6.75 28.13 -13.82
CA SER A 685 6.76 29.51 -14.30
C SER A 685 8.00 29.81 -15.15
N GLU A 686 9.17 29.34 -14.76
CA GLU A 686 10.43 29.50 -15.51
C GLU A 686 10.37 28.84 -16.88
N LEU A 687 9.81 27.64 -16.94
CA LEU A 687 9.61 26.88 -18.20
C LEU A 687 8.47 27.40 -19.06
N ARG A 688 7.74 28.43 -18.58
CA ARG A 688 6.58 29.02 -19.28
C ARG A 688 5.54 27.99 -19.70
N ILE A 689 5.30 26.98 -18.87
CA ILE A 689 4.29 25.96 -19.13
C ILE A 689 2.92 26.60 -18.92
N GLN A 690 2.13 26.66 -20.00
CA GLN A 690 0.79 27.25 -19.94
C GLN A 690 -0.17 26.28 -19.23
N SER A 691 -0.60 26.66 -18.05
CA SER A 691 -1.67 25.96 -17.34
C SER A 691 -3.02 26.48 -17.82
N ARG A 692 -3.67 25.76 -18.70
CA ARG A 692 -5.01 26.10 -19.25
C ARG A 692 -6.12 25.95 -18.21
N GLY A 693 -6.09 26.72 -17.12
CA GLY A 693 -7.07 26.64 -16.03
C GLY A 693 -6.96 25.38 -15.17
N LEU A 694 -5.89 24.59 -15.32
CA LEU A 694 -5.57 23.44 -14.46
C LEU A 694 -4.81 23.90 -13.22
N SER A 695 -5.01 23.25 -12.09
CA SER A 695 -4.29 23.53 -10.85
C SER A 695 -2.90 22.88 -10.80
N SER A 696 -2.60 21.95 -11.71
CA SER A 696 -1.36 21.18 -11.74
C SER A 696 -0.91 20.87 -13.17
N VAL A 697 0.38 20.60 -13.33
CA VAL A 697 1.06 20.21 -14.56
C VAL A 697 1.64 18.81 -14.43
N ASP A 698 1.75 18.06 -15.52
CA ASP A 698 2.33 16.70 -15.52
C ASP A 698 3.85 16.76 -15.32
N LEU A 699 4.36 15.94 -14.39
CA LEU A 699 5.80 15.78 -14.11
C LEU A 699 6.60 15.47 -15.39
N PHE A 700 6.10 14.57 -16.22
CA PHE A 700 6.78 14.20 -17.45
C PHE A 700 6.85 15.35 -18.46
N GLU A 701 5.84 16.20 -18.50
CA GLU A 701 5.86 17.41 -19.33
C GLU A 701 6.93 18.39 -18.83
N VAL A 702 7.03 18.59 -17.49
CA VAL A 702 8.07 19.45 -16.92
C VAL A 702 9.47 18.91 -17.26
N VAL A 703 9.71 17.62 -17.07
CA VAL A 703 11.00 16.98 -17.34
C VAL A 703 11.37 17.01 -18.83
N SER A 704 10.41 16.75 -19.72
CA SER A 704 10.60 16.88 -21.16
C SER A 704 10.98 18.32 -21.57
N ARG A 705 10.45 19.33 -20.90
CA ARG A 705 10.85 20.73 -21.15
C ARG A 705 12.27 21.04 -20.65
N LEU A 706 12.68 20.41 -19.55
CA LEU A 706 14.03 20.60 -19.00
C LEU A 706 15.13 20.05 -19.90
N ASN A 707 14.98 18.83 -20.42
CA ASN A 707 16.03 18.14 -21.16
C ASN A 707 15.58 17.39 -22.42
N GLY A 708 14.28 17.35 -22.71
CA GLY A 708 13.75 16.63 -23.86
C GLY A 708 14.15 17.26 -25.21
N PRO A 709 13.86 16.59 -26.34
CA PRO A 709 14.21 17.07 -27.65
C PRO A 709 13.56 18.45 -27.92
N LEU A 710 14.35 19.34 -28.51
CA LEU A 710 13.82 20.66 -28.89
C LEU A 710 12.88 20.52 -30.06
N PRO A 711 11.76 21.26 -30.07
CA PRO A 711 10.94 21.39 -31.29
C PRO A 711 11.79 21.91 -32.47
N VAL A 712 11.49 21.45 -33.67
CA VAL A 712 12.25 21.88 -34.87
C VAL A 712 12.21 23.39 -35.13
N TYR A 713 11.21 24.08 -34.58
CA TYR A 713 11.10 25.53 -34.64
C TYR A 713 11.77 26.28 -33.49
N HIS A 714 12.49 25.55 -32.59
CA HIS A 714 13.19 26.18 -31.47
C HIS A 714 14.37 27.03 -32.00
N PRO A 715 14.58 28.26 -31.47
CA PRO A 715 15.64 29.15 -31.95
C PRO A 715 17.04 28.54 -31.97
N GLN A 716 17.41 27.72 -30.97
CA GLN A 716 18.70 27.03 -30.93
C GLN A 716 18.86 26.00 -32.06
N PHE A 717 17.80 25.21 -32.34
CA PHE A 717 17.84 24.28 -33.47
C PHE A 717 18.00 24.99 -34.80
N LEU A 718 17.21 26.05 -35.00
CA LEU A 718 17.30 26.87 -36.23
C LEU A 718 18.68 27.54 -36.39
N ALA A 719 19.26 28.04 -35.28
CA ALA A 719 20.61 28.60 -35.30
C ALA A 719 21.66 27.55 -35.65
N GLN A 720 21.58 26.33 -35.11
CA GLN A 720 22.48 25.23 -35.46
C GLN A 720 22.34 24.85 -36.94
N CYS A 721 21.12 24.78 -37.46
CA CYS A 721 20.88 24.54 -38.90
C CYS A 721 21.50 25.61 -39.77
N ILE A 722 21.42 26.91 -39.40
CA ILE A 722 22.05 28.01 -40.12
C ILE A 722 23.58 27.87 -40.11
N LEU A 723 24.16 27.60 -38.92
CA LEU A 723 25.60 27.42 -38.79
C LEU A 723 26.12 26.22 -39.54
N SER A 724 25.31 25.17 -39.70
CA SER A 724 25.63 23.96 -40.49
C SER A 724 25.34 24.14 -41.99
N GLY A 725 24.96 25.33 -42.44
CA GLY A 725 24.69 25.62 -43.87
C GLY A 725 23.34 25.08 -44.38
N LYS A 726 22.47 24.56 -43.51
CA LYS A 726 21.16 23.98 -43.88
C LYS A 726 20.04 25.07 -43.96
N SER A 727 20.29 26.13 -44.68
CA SER A 727 19.34 27.28 -44.79
C SER A 727 17.99 26.90 -45.43
N ASN A 728 17.97 25.92 -46.33
CA ASN A 728 16.76 25.43 -46.96
C ASN A 728 15.83 24.71 -45.92
N LEU A 729 16.42 23.94 -45.01
CA LEU A 729 15.69 23.30 -43.92
C LEU A 729 15.09 24.35 -42.99
N VAL A 730 15.85 25.39 -42.62
CA VAL A 730 15.33 26.51 -41.81
C VAL A 730 14.16 27.20 -42.50
N HIS A 731 14.25 27.45 -43.80
CA HIS A 731 13.15 28.03 -44.56
C HIS A 731 11.91 27.11 -44.58
N GLY A 732 12.10 25.82 -44.80
CA GLY A 732 11.05 24.79 -44.72
C GLY A 732 10.32 24.77 -43.37
N VAL A 733 11.11 24.74 -42.27
CA VAL A 733 10.57 24.78 -40.91
C VAL A 733 9.76 26.05 -40.63
N LEU A 734 10.30 27.22 -41.00
CA LEU A 734 9.59 28.51 -40.82
C LEU A 734 8.30 28.57 -41.62
N MET A 735 8.29 28.05 -42.86
CA MET A 735 7.09 27.98 -43.71
C MET A 735 6.05 27.00 -43.12
N ALA A 736 6.48 25.86 -42.61
CA ALA A 736 5.58 24.91 -41.96
C ALA A 736 4.98 25.51 -40.67
N LEU A 737 5.81 26.17 -39.86
CA LEU A 737 5.37 26.89 -38.67
C LEU A 737 4.35 28.00 -39.01
N HIS A 738 4.65 28.80 -40.05
CA HIS A 738 3.72 29.86 -40.51
C HIS A 738 2.35 29.29 -40.93
N ARG A 739 2.33 28.16 -41.66
CA ARG A 739 1.08 27.48 -42.02
C ARG A 739 0.28 27.06 -40.80
N ARG A 740 0.93 26.52 -39.79
CA ARG A 740 0.28 26.09 -38.55
C ARG A 740 -0.25 27.26 -37.74
N LEU A 741 0.54 28.33 -37.60
CA LEU A 741 0.13 29.52 -36.85
C LEU A 741 -1.03 30.28 -37.54
N LYS A 742 -1.21 30.17 -38.86
CA LYS A 742 -2.32 30.80 -39.59
C LYS A 742 -3.70 30.29 -39.15
N PHE A 743 -3.78 29.03 -38.71
CA PHE A 743 -5.02 28.38 -38.27
C PHE A 743 -4.98 28.03 -36.76
N TYR A 744 -4.02 28.57 -36.02
CA TYR A 744 -3.85 28.33 -34.61
C TYR A 744 -4.98 28.96 -33.80
N THR A 745 -5.67 28.16 -33.01
CA THR A 745 -6.58 28.61 -31.98
C THR A 745 -5.91 28.46 -30.63
N GLU A 746 -6.21 29.41 -29.73
CA GLU A 746 -5.64 29.36 -28.36
C GLU A 746 -6.06 28.04 -27.71
N GLY A 747 -5.10 27.16 -27.54
CA GLY A 747 -5.36 25.81 -27.01
C GLY A 747 -4.88 24.68 -27.89
N ASP A 748 -4.57 24.88 -29.15
CA ASP A 748 -4.03 23.84 -30.01
C ASP A 748 -2.55 23.57 -29.67
N GLY A 749 -2.16 22.29 -29.55
CA GLY A 749 -0.77 21.89 -29.46
C GLY A 749 -0.09 22.05 -30.81
N ILE A 750 1.09 22.67 -30.85
CA ILE A 750 1.90 22.70 -32.08
C ILE A 750 2.79 21.43 -32.03
N ASP A 751 2.65 20.61 -33.10
CA ASP A 751 3.49 19.40 -33.22
C ASP A 751 4.97 19.74 -33.26
N THR A 752 5.80 18.95 -32.57
CA THR A 752 7.23 19.17 -32.44
C THR A 752 7.98 19.14 -33.75
N PHE A 753 7.51 18.34 -34.72
CA PHE A 753 8.08 18.20 -36.08
C PHE A 753 7.31 18.98 -37.15
N LEU A 754 6.22 19.68 -36.80
CA LEU A 754 5.36 20.43 -37.73
C LEU A 754 4.80 19.56 -38.87
N GLU A 755 4.64 18.25 -38.66
CA GLU A 755 4.27 17.25 -39.69
C GLU A 755 5.23 17.21 -40.89
N MET A 756 6.48 17.66 -40.72
CA MET A 756 7.50 17.53 -41.74
C MET A 756 7.98 16.05 -41.79
N ALA A 757 8.28 15.58 -43.00
CA ALA A 757 8.82 14.24 -43.17
C ALA A 757 10.24 14.15 -42.60
N LEU A 758 10.60 12.99 -41.99
CA LEU A 758 11.94 12.79 -41.42
C LEU A 758 13.04 12.89 -42.50
N GLU A 759 12.71 12.53 -43.74
CA GLU A 759 13.61 12.61 -44.89
C GLU A 759 14.07 14.06 -45.14
N ASP A 760 13.23 15.05 -44.88
CA ASP A 760 13.56 16.48 -45.06
C ASP A 760 14.74 16.93 -44.18
N PHE A 761 15.01 16.22 -43.06
CA PHE A 761 16.10 16.52 -42.13
C PHE A 761 17.42 15.86 -42.51
N TYR A 762 17.38 14.76 -43.29
CA TYR A 762 18.51 13.94 -43.67
C TYR A 762 18.98 14.08 -45.12
N GLU A 763 18.28 14.85 -45.98
CA GLU A 763 18.73 15.11 -47.35
C GLU A 763 20.15 15.71 -47.33
N GLU A 764 21.12 14.88 -47.62
CA GLU A 764 22.45 15.32 -48.03
C GLU A 764 22.26 16.00 -49.41
N HIS A 765 22.35 17.32 -49.45
CA HIS A 765 22.54 17.95 -50.73
C HIS A 765 23.86 17.44 -51.33
N ASP A 766 23.74 16.60 -52.34
CA ASP A 766 24.83 16.35 -53.27
C ASP A 766 25.46 17.67 -53.64
N VAL A 767 26.65 17.93 -53.14
CA VAL A 767 27.51 18.99 -53.68
C VAL A 767 27.93 18.51 -55.04
N SER A 768 27.01 18.52 -56.02
CA SER A 768 27.34 18.37 -57.42
C SER A 768 27.96 19.67 -57.89
N THR A 769 29.27 19.64 -57.94
CA THR A 769 30.08 20.26 -59.01
C THR A 769 29.44 21.41 -59.80
N THR A 770 29.85 22.63 -59.52
CA THR A 770 30.30 23.56 -60.57
C THR A 770 31.50 24.34 -60.06
#